data_cbae89e72d2fafdab9db5a1f8c189ae8
#
_entry.id   cbae89e72d2fafdab9db5a1f8c189ae8
#
_cell.length_a   1.000
_cell.length_b   1.000
_cell.length_c   1.000
_cell.angle_alpha   90.00
_cell.angle_beta   90.00
_cell.angle_gamma   90.00
#
_symmetry.space_group_name_H-M   'P 1'
#
loop_
_entity.id
_entity.type
_entity.pdbx_description
1 polymer ?
#
loop_
_entity_poly.entity_id
_entity_poly.type
_entity_poly.pdbx_seq_one_letter_code
_entity_poly.pdbx_strand_id
1 'polypeptide(L)'
;MFRLTQKPPFANLLPSFEGDLYFDESPEHTAQRILYATDASVYQEMPIAVALPKSVADIKRLLRFAQQHGLGLIPRAAGTSLAGQVVGSGIVVDISKYFGQILDINVEEHWVRVQPGVIRDDLNAFLKPHGLLFGPETSTASRAMIGGMIGNNSCGLHSIVWGTTRDHLLEVKTILSDGAEVTFGPLTQEQFEAKCRGENVVSPLEQRLYVQFREWLSNPEIQQNIREGYPKPTVKRRNTGYALDALAGFFDWRGAEGMGQRDEPDGNPMPFNFAHLIAGSEGTLCFITEAKLNLLPLPPKETALVCAHFSTIRQSLEANLVALAHNCSASELVDDYILQLTKTNIEQLKNRTFVEGDPKAILMVEFFDETAEGVGRRAEGFVEELKRKGLGYAYPILFDEDTKKPWALRKAGLSIMYNIPGDEKPANVIEDTAVDVHDLPDYIDELDKMAWDNHGLKLEYSAHAGAGEIHVLPLINLKSSEGRSKFRNLLMDTAQLVKKYGGALSGEHGDGRLRGECIAFMLGPENYQLCKDVKALWDPHNTFNPGKVVDTPPMNESLRSEADVAIPQPKTVFDFSKDGGLLELAEKCSGSGDCRKTEISGGTMCPSYMATRRERDTTRARANILRHFYSNQSAPSEHDYEAVKDVLDLCLSCKACKAECPSSVDMAKMKAEFTQQRYREKGVPLRAKLVGNFTKLMSLASIAPWAYNGIYGSSALRQLANRTVGFHPKRSMPELAGTTLRQWFKTYRSQVSSSSTPSVLLFCDEFTNYNDVAVGQKAVQLLDRLGYVVTMPKHVESGRTYLSKGLVDEAKKLAIRNVTLLKDLVTDDTPLVGLEPSAILTFRDEYPDLVPAELKADALRIAKNVFLFEEWLAREADAGRIDRSLFTTEAQLVKVHGHCHQKALSSMIPVKKILSLPTHYTVQLIPSGCCGMAGSFGYEEEHYDLSMQIGELVLFPAVRNAEDAIISAAGTSCRHQIKDGTGRKAQHPAEILFDALV
;
A
#
# COMPACT_ATOMS: atom_id res chain seq x y z
N MET A 1 -17.98 16.76 24.36
CA MET A 1 -17.56 17.64 23.25
C MET A 1 -17.20 19.02 23.82
N PHE A 2 -15.91 19.32 24.05
CA PHE A 2 -15.46 20.65 24.48
C PHE A 2 -15.58 21.62 23.30
N ARG A 3 -16.57 22.51 23.31
CA ARG A 3 -16.59 23.66 22.40
C ARG A 3 -15.51 24.64 22.86
N LEU A 4 -14.36 24.63 22.17
CA LEU A 4 -13.37 25.69 22.33
C LEU A 4 -14.02 27.01 21.94
N THR A 5 -14.15 27.94 22.89
CA THR A 5 -14.72 29.29 22.68
C THR A 5 -13.79 30.20 21.87
N GLN A 6 -12.49 29.84 21.77
CA GLN A 6 -11.47 30.47 20.91
C GLN A 6 -10.51 29.41 20.35
N LYS A 7 -10.09 29.62 19.09
CA LYS A 7 -9.05 28.74 18.50
C LYS A 7 -7.74 28.94 19.30
N PRO A 8 -7.05 27.82 19.68
CA PRO A 8 -5.76 27.90 20.37
C PRO A 8 -4.73 28.67 19.54
N PRO A 9 -3.82 29.42 20.17
CA PRO A 9 -2.85 30.28 19.46
C PRO A 9 -1.67 29.50 18.95
N PHE A 10 -1.88 28.58 18.01
CA PHE A 10 -0.84 27.74 17.40
C PHE A 10 0.33 28.54 16.81
N ALA A 11 0.08 29.76 16.36
CA ALA A 11 1.12 30.66 15.86
C ALA A 11 2.25 30.89 16.89
N ASN A 12 1.97 30.79 18.20
CA ASN A 12 2.96 30.93 19.25
C ASN A 12 3.96 29.76 19.32
N LEU A 13 3.62 28.62 18.72
CA LEU A 13 4.55 27.49 18.59
C LEU A 13 5.58 27.67 17.47
N LEU A 14 5.21 28.37 16.38
CA LEU A 14 6.04 28.49 15.18
C LEU A 14 7.48 28.94 15.42
N PRO A 15 7.80 29.94 16.28
CA PRO A 15 9.16 30.40 16.47
C PRO A 15 10.12 29.35 17.08
N SER A 16 9.58 28.33 17.74
CA SER A 16 10.35 27.33 18.46
C SER A 16 10.14 25.89 17.98
N PHE A 17 9.18 25.65 17.07
CA PHE A 17 8.88 24.34 16.52
C PHE A 17 9.65 24.12 15.20
N GLU A 18 10.49 23.11 15.15
CA GLU A 18 11.37 22.84 14.00
C GLU A 18 10.69 22.00 12.91
N GLY A 19 9.63 21.31 13.26
CA GLY A 19 8.86 20.43 12.38
C GLY A 19 7.87 21.17 11.48
N ASP A 20 7.01 20.40 10.80
CA ASP A 20 5.91 20.96 10.01
C ASP A 20 4.64 21.07 10.90
N LEU A 21 3.90 22.17 10.81
CA LEU A 21 2.69 22.42 11.63
C LEU A 21 1.57 23.03 10.77
N TYR A 22 0.42 22.38 10.72
CA TYR A 22 -0.75 22.75 9.91
C TYR A 22 -1.97 22.98 10.81
N PHE A 23 -2.46 24.20 10.91
CA PHE A 23 -3.50 24.58 11.90
C PHE A 23 -4.48 25.68 11.47
N ASP A 24 -4.17 26.46 10.42
CA ASP A 24 -5.02 27.57 9.97
C ASP A 24 -6.01 27.15 8.87
N GLU A 25 -6.75 28.14 8.35
CA GLU A 25 -7.75 27.90 7.30
C GLU A 25 -7.20 28.15 5.88
N SER A 26 -5.87 28.14 5.67
CA SER A 26 -5.32 28.17 4.32
C SER A 26 -5.66 26.88 3.55
N PRO A 27 -5.72 26.89 2.22
CA PRO A 27 -6.00 25.68 1.45
C PRO A 27 -5.05 24.52 1.77
N GLU A 28 -3.75 24.81 1.94
CA GLU A 28 -2.74 23.81 2.29
C GLU A 28 -3.00 23.19 3.66
N HIS A 29 -3.22 24.03 4.72
CA HIS A 29 -3.45 23.52 6.07
C HIS A 29 -4.80 22.79 6.18
N THR A 30 -5.84 23.28 5.50
CA THR A 30 -7.13 22.60 5.42
C THR A 30 -6.99 21.25 4.73
N ALA A 31 -6.27 21.17 3.61
CA ALA A 31 -5.97 19.92 2.94
C ALA A 31 -5.29 18.92 3.90
N GLN A 32 -4.22 19.35 4.59
CA GLN A 32 -3.52 18.47 5.52
C GLN A 32 -4.45 17.94 6.62
N ARG A 33 -5.27 18.77 7.23
CA ARG A 33 -6.23 18.33 8.26
C ARG A 33 -7.23 17.30 7.72
N ILE A 34 -7.72 17.47 6.49
CA ILE A 34 -8.59 16.50 5.82
C ILE A 34 -7.88 15.14 5.64
N LEU A 35 -6.61 15.15 5.21
CA LEU A 35 -5.84 13.91 4.98
C LEU A 35 -5.61 13.11 6.26
N TYR A 36 -5.47 13.80 7.39
CA TYR A 36 -5.25 13.18 8.70
C TYR A 36 -6.52 12.95 9.51
N ALA A 37 -7.70 13.30 8.97
CA ALA A 37 -8.98 13.07 9.61
C ALA A 37 -9.42 11.60 9.67
N THR A 38 -8.72 10.70 8.98
CA THR A 38 -9.07 9.27 8.86
C THR A 38 -7.83 8.38 8.88
N ASP A 39 -8.01 7.10 9.12
CA ASP A 39 -7.03 6.01 8.98
C ASP A 39 -7.56 4.92 8.04
N ALA A 40 -7.27 3.63 8.26
CA ALA A 40 -7.83 2.53 7.48
C ALA A 40 -9.19 2.03 8.00
N SER A 41 -9.73 2.64 9.08
CA SER A 41 -11.03 2.30 9.65
C SER A 41 -12.17 3.04 8.95
N VAL A 42 -13.37 2.82 9.43
CA VAL A 42 -14.59 3.50 8.97
C VAL A 42 -14.80 4.91 9.57
N TYR A 43 -13.90 5.34 10.46
CA TYR A 43 -14.03 6.59 11.22
C TYR A 43 -13.43 7.80 10.52
N GLN A 44 -14.00 8.99 10.84
CA GLN A 44 -13.49 10.28 10.39
C GLN A 44 -13.79 11.37 11.44
N GLU A 45 -12.74 12.04 11.92
CA GLU A 45 -12.85 13.26 12.73
C GLU A 45 -11.82 14.28 12.28
N MET A 46 -12.25 15.52 12.10
CA MET A 46 -11.35 16.59 11.66
C MET A 46 -10.41 17.01 12.81
N PRO A 47 -9.10 16.82 12.71
CA PRO A 47 -8.16 17.29 13.71
C PRO A 47 -8.07 18.81 13.73
N ILE A 48 -7.86 19.39 14.92
CA ILE A 48 -7.67 20.84 15.05
C ILE A 48 -6.34 21.30 14.42
N ALA A 49 -5.33 20.44 14.49
CA ALA A 49 -4.02 20.66 13.87
C ALA A 49 -3.34 19.32 13.53
N VAL A 50 -2.36 19.39 12.62
CA VAL A 50 -1.44 18.29 12.31
C VAL A 50 -0.01 18.76 12.51
N ALA A 51 0.79 18.02 13.26
CA ALA A 51 2.18 18.33 13.56
C ALA A 51 3.09 17.15 13.15
N LEU A 52 4.18 17.45 12.47
CA LEU A 52 5.26 16.50 12.13
C LEU A 52 6.53 16.94 12.84
N PRO A 53 6.75 16.53 14.11
CA PRO A 53 7.91 16.95 14.90
C PRO A 53 9.22 16.44 14.30
N LYS A 54 10.29 17.22 14.40
CA LYS A 54 11.66 16.82 14.02
C LYS A 54 12.50 16.33 15.18
N SER A 55 12.13 16.71 16.39
CA SER A 55 12.91 16.45 17.58
C SER A 55 12.03 16.08 18.79
N VAL A 56 12.62 15.44 19.78
CA VAL A 56 11.99 15.20 21.11
C VAL A 56 11.56 16.53 21.74
N ALA A 57 12.33 17.61 21.54
CA ALA A 57 11.97 18.93 22.02
C ALA A 57 10.67 19.45 21.42
N ASP A 58 10.41 19.20 20.13
CA ASP A 58 9.15 19.55 19.48
C ASP A 58 7.96 18.80 20.12
N ILE A 59 8.12 17.50 20.40
CA ILE A 59 7.07 16.70 21.04
C ILE A 59 6.76 17.25 22.43
N LYS A 60 7.78 17.60 23.21
CA LYS A 60 7.60 18.21 24.54
C LYS A 60 6.90 19.59 24.49
N ARG A 61 7.17 20.37 23.43
CA ARG A 61 6.46 21.65 23.20
C ARG A 61 4.98 21.41 22.89
N LEU A 62 4.69 20.45 22.02
CA LEU A 62 3.31 20.05 21.71
C LEU A 62 2.58 19.54 22.96
N LEU A 63 3.23 18.71 23.79
CA LEU A 63 2.65 18.22 25.03
C LEU A 63 2.25 19.35 25.97
N ARG A 64 3.18 20.28 26.26
CA ARG A 64 2.89 21.43 27.13
C ARG A 64 1.77 22.30 26.54
N PHE A 65 1.81 22.58 25.25
CA PHE A 65 0.79 23.34 24.57
C PHE A 65 -0.59 22.65 24.64
N ALA A 66 -0.65 21.38 24.40
CA ALA A 66 -1.87 20.59 24.46
C ALA A 66 -2.48 20.62 25.87
N GLN A 67 -1.66 20.40 26.91
CA GLN A 67 -2.10 20.46 28.31
C GLN A 67 -2.61 21.86 28.70
N GLN A 68 -1.89 22.93 28.29
CA GLN A 68 -2.30 24.32 28.58
C GLN A 68 -3.66 24.68 27.95
N HIS A 69 -4.00 24.05 26.83
CA HIS A 69 -5.22 24.36 26.09
C HIS A 69 -6.29 23.27 26.15
N GLY A 70 -6.10 22.21 26.96
CA GLY A 70 -7.05 21.10 27.10
C GLY A 70 -7.23 20.31 25.80
N LEU A 71 -6.15 20.11 25.02
CA LEU A 71 -6.18 19.40 23.74
C LEU A 71 -5.63 17.99 23.89
N GLY A 72 -6.15 17.05 23.08
CA GLY A 72 -5.57 15.73 22.94
C GLY A 72 -4.41 15.74 21.93
N LEU A 73 -3.37 14.93 22.20
CA LEU A 73 -2.34 14.55 21.24
C LEU A 73 -2.63 13.15 20.72
N ILE A 74 -2.71 13.00 19.41
CA ILE A 74 -3.02 11.72 18.74
C ILE A 74 -1.75 11.25 18.03
N PRO A 75 -0.96 10.34 18.64
CA PRO A 75 0.25 9.81 18.00
C PRO A 75 -0.11 9.01 16.75
N ARG A 76 0.58 9.29 15.64
CA ARG A 76 0.33 8.62 14.37
C ARG A 76 1.64 8.18 13.71
N ALA A 77 1.70 6.91 13.33
CA ALA A 77 2.75 6.33 12.52
C ALA A 77 2.25 6.19 11.05
N ALA A 78 2.12 4.99 10.52
CA ALA A 78 1.66 4.77 9.15
C ALA A 78 0.15 5.08 8.92
N GLY A 79 -0.66 5.09 9.99
CA GLY A 79 -2.11 5.30 9.89
C GLY A 79 -2.82 4.19 9.13
N THR A 80 -2.43 2.94 9.39
CA THR A 80 -3.02 1.72 8.81
C THR A 80 -3.97 0.99 9.77
N SER A 81 -4.28 1.61 10.91
CA SER A 81 -5.20 1.08 11.92
C SER A 81 -6.60 0.85 11.37
N LEU A 82 -7.20 -0.29 11.73
CA LEU A 82 -8.53 -0.71 11.28
C LEU A 82 -9.65 -0.35 12.27
N ALA A 83 -9.31 0.02 13.50
CA ALA A 83 -10.25 0.31 14.58
C ALA A 83 -10.33 1.80 14.99
N GLY A 84 -9.70 2.72 14.23
CA GLY A 84 -9.79 4.16 14.49
C GLY A 84 -8.90 4.69 15.61
N GLN A 85 -7.80 4.02 15.93
CA GLN A 85 -6.87 4.43 16.99
C GLN A 85 -6.29 5.83 16.76
N VAL A 86 -6.04 6.21 15.51
CA VAL A 86 -5.39 7.48 15.16
C VAL A 86 -6.35 8.53 14.59
N VAL A 87 -7.65 8.37 14.87
CA VAL A 87 -8.71 9.31 14.50
C VAL A 87 -9.18 10.07 15.72
N GLY A 88 -9.23 11.40 15.64
CA GLY A 88 -9.73 12.27 16.72
C GLY A 88 -9.59 13.76 16.39
N SER A 89 -10.25 14.59 17.17
CA SER A 89 -10.34 16.03 16.95
C SER A 89 -9.16 16.84 17.55
N GLY A 90 -8.21 16.19 18.22
CA GLY A 90 -7.02 16.82 18.81
C GLY A 90 -5.94 17.21 17.81
N ILE A 91 -4.69 17.29 18.27
CA ILE A 91 -3.50 17.49 17.43
C ILE A 91 -2.99 16.12 17.00
N VAL A 92 -3.05 15.81 15.71
CA VAL A 92 -2.43 14.60 15.17
C VAL A 92 -0.92 14.81 15.07
N VAL A 93 -0.14 13.93 15.69
CA VAL A 93 1.33 14.01 15.76
C VAL A 93 1.93 12.88 14.93
N ASP A 94 2.31 13.18 13.68
CA ASP A 94 2.86 12.21 12.74
C ASP A 94 4.38 12.11 12.87
N ILE A 95 4.86 10.92 13.29
CA ILE A 95 6.30 10.62 13.45
C ILE A 95 6.92 10.01 12.18
N SER A 96 6.14 9.72 11.16
CA SER A 96 6.57 8.90 10.02
C SER A 96 7.65 9.55 9.15
N LYS A 97 7.72 10.90 9.14
CA LYS A 97 8.63 11.64 8.27
C LYS A 97 10.04 11.81 8.86
N TYR A 98 10.14 12.04 10.15
CA TYR A 98 11.38 12.47 10.79
C TYR A 98 11.95 11.50 11.84
N PHE A 99 11.16 10.55 12.36
CA PHE A 99 11.59 9.57 13.34
C PHE A 99 11.80 8.18 12.74
N GLY A 100 12.52 8.09 11.61
CA GLY A 100 12.72 6.86 10.82
C GLY A 100 14.14 6.30 10.85
N GLN A 101 14.94 6.56 11.90
CA GLN A 101 16.34 6.11 11.96
C GLN A 101 16.49 4.79 12.70
N ILE A 102 17.33 3.90 12.17
CA ILE A 102 17.92 2.78 12.91
C ILE A 102 19.14 3.35 13.65
N LEU A 103 19.12 3.29 14.98
CA LEU A 103 20.08 4.00 15.83
C LEU A 103 21.29 3.17 16.17
N ASP A 104 21.08 1.88 16.48
CA ASP A 104 22.13 0.97 16.92
C ASP A 104 21.73 -0.49 16.70
N ILE A 105 22.70 -1.39 16.55
CA ILE A 105 22.50 -2.84 16.42
C ILE A 105 23.59 -3.60 17.16
N ASN A 106 23.20 -4.62 17.92
CA ASN A 106 24.13 -5.62 18.47
C ASN A 106 23.78 -6.99 17.88
N VAL A 107 24.64 -7.46 16.99
CA VAL A 107 24.45 -8.74 16.28
C VAL A 107 24.70 -9.94 17.20
N GLU A 108 25.61 -9.81 18.19
CA GLU A 108 25.96 -10.90 19.11
C GLU A 108 24.84 -11.12 20.14
N GLU A 109 24.25 -10.01 20.64
CA GLU A 109 23.15 -10.07 21.61
C GLU A 109 21.78 -10.07 20.95
N HIS A 110 21.69 -10.07 19.63
CA HIS A 110 20.47 -10.14 18.83
C HIS A 110 19.46 -9.02 19.17
N TRP A 111 19.88 -7.75 19.17
CA TRP A 111 18.96 -6.64 19.34
C TRP A 111 19.26 -5.46 18.41
N VAL A 112 18.24 -4.64 18.18
CA VAL A 112 18.33 -3.39 17.42
C VAL A 112 17.61 -2.27 18.17
N ARG A 113 18.15 -1.04 18.14
CA ARG A 113 17.49 0.18 18.64
C ARG A 113 17.04 1.04 17.47
N VAL A 114 15.75 1.40 17.46
CA VAL A 114 15.13 2.11 16.34
C VAL A 114 14.25 3.26 16.84
N GLN A 115 14.04 4.25 15.96
CA GLN A 115 12.98 5.25 16.14
C GLN A 115 11.62 4.67 15.71
N PRO A 116 10.49 5.18 16.26
CA PRO A 116 9.16 4.60 16.03
C PRO A 116 8.64 4.70 14.59
N GLY A 117 9.21 5.54 13.74
CA GLY A 117 8.85 5.69 12.32
C GLY A 117 9.60 4.74 11.38
N VAL A 118 10.47 3.85 11.88
CA VAL A 118 11.12 2.83 11.06
C VAL A 118 10.08 1.84 10.53
N ILE A 119 10.10 1.59 9.22
CA ILE A 119 9.21 0.63 8.56
C ILE A 119 9.75 -0.79 8.78
N ARG A 120 8.87 -1.73 9.10
CA ARG A 120 9.21 -3.12 9.44
C ARG A 120 10.02 -3.82 8.34
N ASP A 121 9.59 -3.73 7.08
CA ASP A 121 10.29 -4.41 5.98
C ASP A 121 11.61 -3.71 5.62
N ASP A 122 11.70 -2.40 5.78
CA ASP A 122 12.97 -1.66 5.62
C ASP A 122 13.96 -2.06 6.72
N LEU A 123 13.47 -2.26 7.95
CA LEU A 123 14.28 -2.80 9.05
C LEU A 123 14.81 -4.21 8.72
N ASN A 124 13.95 -5.11 8.26
CA ASN A 124 14.36 -6.48 7.91
C ASN A 124 15.29 -6.54 6.67
N ALA A 125 15.15 -5.61 5.73
CA ALA A 125 16.11 -5.46 4.64
C ALA A 125 17.51 -5.05 5.17
N PHE A 126 17.54 -4.17 6.18
CA PHE A 126 18.79 -3.79 6.87
C PHE A 126 19.38 -4.94 7.69
N LEU A 127 18.55 -5.73 8.37
CA LEU A 127 18.99 -6.83 9.25
C LEU A 127 19.46 -8.09 8.49
N LYS A 128 18.90 -8.34 7.30
CA LYS A 128 19.17 -9.54 6.51
C LYS A 128 20.65 -9.83 6.25
N PRO A 129 21.53 -8.86 5.91
CA PRO A 129 22.97 -9.10 5.76
C PRO A 129 23.66 -9.57 7.04
N HIS A 130 23.05 -9.32 8.21
CA HIS A 130 23.54 -9.74 9.53
C HIS A 130 23.01 -11.13 9.94
N GLY A 131 22.21 -11.79 9.10
CA GLY A 131 21.61 -13.08 9.42
C GLY A 131 20.45 -13.00 10.42
N LEU A 132 19.87 -11.82 10.62
CA LEU A 132 18.84 -11.54 11.62
C LEU A 132 17.55 -11.00 11.01
N LEU A 133 16.44 -11.11 11.76
CA LEU A 133 15.16 -10.50 11.44
C LEU A 133 14.40 -10.05 12.69
N PHE A 134 13.52 -9.07 12.53
CA PHE A 134 12.46 -8.75 13.47
C PHE A 134 11.22 -9.59 13.11
N GLY A 135 10.84 -10.53 13.97
CA GLY A 135 9.86 -11.59 13.68
C GLY A 135 8.44 -11.10 13.38
N PRO A 136 7.80 -10.24 14.19
CA PRO A 136 6.41 -9.85 13.97
C PRO A 136 6.17 -9.31 12.57
N GLU A 137 5.12 -9.84 11.89
CA GLU A 137 4.82 -9.55 10.49
C GLU A 137 3.35 -9.23 10.29
N THR A 138 3.03 -7.99 9.95
CA THR A 138 1.66 -7.59 9.61
C THR A 138 1.41 -7.70 8.11
N SER A 139 0.14 -7.76 7.67
CA SER A 139 -0.24 -7.64 6.25
C SER A 139 0.25 -6.31 5.63
N THR A 140 0.50 -5.32 6.47
CA THR A 140 0.99 -3.99 6.11
C THR A 140 2.50 -3.81 6.29
N ALA A 141 3.28 -4.87 6.49
CA ALA A 141 4.71 -4.86 6.87
C ALA A 141 5.58 -3.91 6.01
N SER A 142 5.30 -3.81 4.71
CA SER A 142 6.02 -2.92 3.78
C SER A 142 5.82 -1.41 4.04
N ARG A 143 4.96 -1.03 5.00
CA ARG A 143 4.66 0.36 5.38
C ARG A 143 4.31 0.53 6.86
N ALA A 144 4.00 -0.55 7.58
CA ALA A 144 3.81 -0.52 9.04
C ALA A 144 5.09 -0.06 9.73
N MET A 145 4.94 0.78 10.73
CA MET A 145 6.06 1.37 11.46
C MET A 145 6.12 0.83 12.88
N ILE A 146 7.32 0.68 13.42
CA ILE A 146 7.57 0.05 14.72
C ILE A 146 6.73 0.70 15.83
N GLY A 147 6.61 2.03 15.88
CA GLY A 147 5.79 2.70 16.91
C GLY A 147 4.29 2.36 16.81
N GLY A 148 3.76 2.19 15.60
CA GLY A 148 2.40 1.72 15.39
C GLY A 148 2.21 0.25 15.75
N MET A 149 3.20 -0.60 15.42
CA MET A 149 3.19 -2.01 15.79
C MET A 149 3.25 -2.20 17.32
N ILE A 150 4.02 -1.37 18.03
CA ILE A 150 4.03 -1.35 19.51
C ILE A 150 2.65 -0.89 20.02
N GLY A 151 2.09 0.19 19.47
CA GLY A 151 0.79 0.73 19.89
C GLY A 151 -0.35 -0.28 19.83
N ASN A 152 -0.36 -1.15 18.83
CA ASN A 152 -1.36 -2.21 18.66
C ASN A 152 -0.92 -3.58 19.17
N ASN A 153 0.33 -3.76 19.62
CA ASN A 153 0.93 -5.07 19.85
C ASN A 153 0.77 -6.00 18.65
N SER A 154 1.06 -5.51 17.46
CA SER A 154 0.84 -6.23 16.21
C SER A 154 1.62 -7.53 16.12
N CYS A 155 1.06 -8.49 15.39
CA CYS A 155 1.71 -9.75 15.03
C CYS A 155 1.41 -10.11 13.56
N GLY A 156 1.16 -11.36 13.18
CA GLY A 156 0.85 -11.71 11.81
C GLY A 156 0.99 -13.21 11.52
N LEU A 157 1.26 -13.54 10.25
CA LEU A 157 1.21 -14.90 9.69
C LEU A 157 1.99 -15.93 10.52
N HIS A 158 3.19 -15.58 10.95
CA HIS A 158 4.09 -16.49 11.67
C HIS A 158 4.05 -16.30 13.21
N SER A 159 3.01 -15.67 13.75
CA SER A 159 2.93 -15.40 15.21
C SER A 159 2.94 -16.66 16.08
N ILE A 160 2.55 -17.82 15.53
CA ILE A 160 2.62 -19.10 16.22
C ILE A 160 4.06 -19.56 16.52
N VAL A 161 5.05 -19.05 15.77
CA VAL A 161 6.47 -19.33 15.97
C VAL A 161 7.27 -18.09 16.38
N TRP A 162 6.88 -16.88 15.92
CA TRP A 162 7.64 -15.65 16.18
C TRP A 162 6.98 -14.73 17.22
N GLY A 163 5.81 -15.06 17.73
CA GLY A 163 5.11 -14.25 18.73
C GLY A 163 4.60 -12.91 18.23
N THR A 164 4.41 -11.98 19.16
CA THR A 164 3.85 -10.63 18.96
C THR A 164 4.94 -9.57 19.15
N THR A 165 4.61 -8.31 18.84
CA THR A 165 5.53 -7.16 19.05
C THR A 165 5.94 -7.02 20.53
N ARG A 166 5.02 -7.28 21.49
CA ARG A 166 5.30 -7.28 22.95
C ARG A 166 6.40 -8.25 23.30
N ASP A 167 6.39 -9.44 22.72
CA ASP A 167 7.37 -10.50 22.97
C ASP A 167 8.80 -10.12 22.55
N HIS A 168 8.91 -9.15 21.64
CA HIS A 168 10.19 -8.64 21.13
C HIS A 168 10.57 -7.26 21.65
N LEU A 169 9.74 -6.62 22.49
CA LEU A 169 10.00 -5.28 23.01
C LEU A 169 10.82 -5.33 24.28
N LEU A 170 12.15 -5.20 24.16
CA LEU A 170 13.08 -5.21 25.28
C LEU A 170 13.00 -3.93 26.10
N GLU A 171 13.13 -2.77 25.45
CA GLU A 171 13.09 -1.45 26.08
C GLU A 171 12.30 -0.46 25.22
N VAL A 172 11.69 0.52 25.85
CA VAL A 172 11.05 1.65 25.17
C VAL A 172 11.41 2.95 25.87
N LYS A 173 11.89 3.93 25.10
CA LYS A 173 12.12 5.30 25.55
C LYS A 173 10.91 6.15 25.24
N THR A 174 10.41 6.87 26.23
CA THR A 174 9.13 7.56 26.18
C THR A 174 9.22 8.97 26.76
N ILE A 175 8.23 9.79 26.41
CA ILE A 175 7.91 11.04 27.09
C ILE A 175 6.63 10.80 27.89
N LEU A 176 6.69 10.96 29.22
CA LEU A 176 5.55 10.89 30.12
C LEU A 176 4.72 12.17 30.08
N SER A 177 3.54 12.15 30.70
CA SER A 177 2.62 13.32 30.73
C SER A 177 3.20 14.52 31.50
N ASP A 178 4.17 14.33 32.38
CA ASP A 178 4.92 15.42 33.05
C ASP A 178 6.09 15.97 32.19
N GLY A 179 6.30 15.41 31.00
CA GLY A 179 7.38 15.78 30.09
C GLY A 179 8.73 15.15 30.38
N ALA A 180 8.82 14.22 31.35
CA ALA A 180 10.02 13.47 31.62
C ALA A 180 10.32 12.45 30.51
N GLU A 181 11.60 12.31 30.13
CA GLU A 181 12.08 11.24 29.25
C GLU A 181 12.47 10.04 30.11
N VAL A 182 11.73 8.94 29.95
CA VAL A 182 11.96 7.72 30.75
C VAL A 182 12.18 6.55 29.79
N THR A 183 13.16 5.68 30.13
CA THR A 183 13.35 4.40 29.45
C THR A 183 12.81 3.29 30.35
N PHE A 184 11.82 2.57 29.85
CA PHE A 184 11.28 1.37 30.50
C PHE A 184 11.91 0.14 29.86
N GLY A 185 12.42 -0.74 30.69
CA GLY A 185 13.05 -2.01 30.35
C GLY A 185 12.88 -3.03 31.45
N PRO A 186 13.45 -4.23 31.31
CA PRO A 186 13.34 -5.30 32.31
C PRO A 186 14.00 -4.92 33.64
N LEU A 187 13.33 -5.18 34.74
CA LEU A 187 13.78 -4.91 36.10
C LEU A 187 13.75 -6.19 36.96
N THR A 188 14.84 -6.45 37.67
CA THR A 188 14.82 -7.44 38.73
C THR A 188 13.95 -6.96 39.91
N GLN A 189 13.61 -7.86 40.84
CA GLN A 189 12.85 -7.51 42.05
C GLN A 189 13.53 -6.37 42.83
N GLU A 190 14.88 -6.44 43.01
CA GLU A 190 15.64 -5.41 43.72
C GLU A 190 15.59 -4.05 43.02
N GLN A 191 15.74 -4.03 41.67
CA GLN A 191 15.66 -2.81 40.87
C GLN A 191 14.25 -2.21 40.89
N PHE A 192 13.21 -3.03 40.85
CA PHE A 192 11.84 -2.60 40.98
C PHE A 192 11.56 -1.93 42.33
N GLU A 193 11.99 -2.55 43.43
CA GLU A 193 11.85 -1.98 44.77
C GLU A 193 12.68 -0.69 44.95
N ALA A 194 13.86 -0.61 44.33
CA ALA A 194 14.65 0.62 44.29
C ALA A 194 13.89 1.77 43.60
N LYS A 195 13.24 1.50 42.45
CA LYS A 195 12.36 2.48 41.78
C LYS A 195 11.20 2.91 42.67
N CYS A 196 10.58 1.99 43.42
CA CYS A 196 9.52 2.32 44.38
C CYS A 196 10.02 3.25 45.50
N ARG A 197 11.27 3.10 45.97
CA ARG A 197 11.91 3.99 46.96
C ARG A 197 12.33 5.36 46.40
N GLY A 198 12.18 5.56 45.06
CA GLY A 198 12.61 6.78 44.38
C GLY A 198 14.07 6.78 43.95
N GLU A 199 14.74 5.62 43.97
CA GLU A 199 16.12 5.46 43.51
C GLU A 199 16.13 5.28 41.97
N ASN A 200 17.05 5.97 41.28
CA ASN A 200 17.20 5.90 39.84
C ASN A 200 15.90 6.22 39.02
N VAL A 201 15.06 7.12 39.54
CA VAL A 201 13.88 7.67 38.83
C VAL A 201 14.18 9.06 38.30
N VAL A 202 13.57 9.39 37.16
CA VAL A 202 13.76 10.68 36.46
C VAL A 202 12.75 11.71 36.91
N SER A 203 11.56 11.28 37.36
CA SER A 203 10.50 12.19 37.79
C SER A 203 9.64 11.60 38.92
N PRO A 204 8.92 12.48 39.62
CA PRO A 204 7.95 12.00 40.65
C PRO A 204 6.82 11.14 40.07
N LEU A 205 6.46 11.34 38.80
CA LEU A 205 5.46 10.51 38.11
C LEU A 205 5.99 9.10 37.92
N GLU A 206 7.23 8.96 37.45
CA GLU A 206 7.85 7.64 37.29
C GLU A 206 7.84 6.84 38.58
N GLN A 207 8.23 7.47 39.71
CA GLN A 207 8.19 6.79 40.99
C GLN A 207 6.76 6.35 41.36
N ARG A 208 5.77 7.22 41.19
CA ARG A 208 4.37 6.90 41.48
C ARG A 208 3.86 5.72 40.67
N LEU A 209 4.28 5.59 39.42
CA LEU A 209 3.92 4.44 38.59
C LEU A 209 4.36 3.12 39.27
N TYR A 210 5.62 3.01 39.68
CA TYR A 210 6.11 1.79 40.34
C TYR A 210 5.43 1.51 41.68
N VAL A 211 5.25 2.55 42.52
CA VAL A 211 4.58 2.38 43.82
C VAL A 211 3.15 1.90 43.65
N GLN A 212 2.38 2.52 42.75
CA GLN A 212 0.97 2.20 42.60
C GLN A 212 0.76 0.83 41.92
N PHE A 213 1.59 0.47 40.93
CA PHE A 213 1.51 -0.87 40.32
C PHE A 213 1.91 -1.95 41.30
N ARG A 214 2.89 -1.72 42.18
CA ARG A 214 3.19 -2.63 43.29
C ARG A 214 1.96 -2.86 44.19
N GLU A 215 1.27 -1.78 44.58
CA GLU A 215 0.09 -1.86 45.43
C GLU A 215 -1.05 -2.63 44.74
N TRP A 216 -1.36 -2.30 43.49
CA TRP A 216 -2.41 -2.98 42.74
C TRP A 216 -2.12 -4.45 42.47
N LEU A 217 -0.96 -4.75 41.90
CA LEU A 217 -0.63 -6.12 41.48
C LEU A 217 -0.20 -7.06 42.60
N SER A 218 0.08 -6.56 43.80
CA SER A 218 0.24 -7.40 44.99
C SER A 218 -1.07 -7.65 45.76
N ASN A 219 -2.18 -7.02 45.35
CA ASN A 219 -3.49 -7.23 45.95
C ASN A 219 -4.11 -8.53 45.42
N PRO A 220 -4.43 -9.55 46.26
CA PRO A 220 -4.99 -10.81 45.82
C PRO A 220 -6.36 -10.71 45.13
N GLU A 221 -7.20 -9.75 45.53
CA GLU A 221 -8.51 -9.53 44.93
C GLU A 221 -8.35 -9.00 43.48
N ILE A 222 -7.46 -8.02 43.25
CA ILE A 222 -7.15 -7.48 41.92
C ILE A 222 -6.55 -8.59 41.04
N GLN A 223 -5.63 -9.39 41.57
CA GLN A 223 -5.07 -10.53 40.84
C GLN A 223 -6.16 -11.53 40.43
N GLN A 224 -7.12 -11.81 41.32
CA GLN A 224 -8.24 -12.71 40.99
C GLN A 224 -9.15 -12.12 39.89
N ASN A 225 -9.46 -10.82 40.00
CA ASN A 225 -10.28 -10.13 38.96
C ASN A 225 -9.60 -10.16 37.58
N ILE A 226 -8.28 -9.93 37.53
CA ILE A 226 -7.51 -10.03 36.27
C ILE A 226 -7.58 -11.46 35.73
N ARG A 227 -7.39 -12.45 36.57
CA ARG A 227 -7.41 -13.86 36.19
C ARG A 227 -8.74 -14.33 35.64
N GLU A 228 -9.85 -13.81 36.16
CA GLU A 228 -11.21 -14.18 35.75
C GLU A 228 -11.70 -13.35 34.57
N GLY A 229 -11.27 -12.10 34.46
CA GLY A 229 -11.77 -11.16 33.45
C GLY A 229 -11.01 -11.16 32.12
N TYR A 230 -9.73 -11.55 32.13
CA TYR A 230 -8.94 -11.63 30.89
C TYR A 230 -9.18 -12.94 30.12
N PRO A 231 -8.85 -12.99 28.82
CA PRO A 231 -9.03 -14.20 28.00
C PRO A 231 -8.29 -15.42 28.57
N LYS A 232 -8.77 -16.64 28.21
CA LYS A 232 -8.11 -17.92 28.58
C LYS A 232 -6.62 -17.86 28.23
N PRO A 233 -5.74 -18.45 29.05
CA PRO A 233 -4.29 -18.47 28.79
C PRO A 233 -3.88 -19.11 27.47
N THR A 234 -4.70 -20.02 26.95
CA THR A 234 -4.52 -20.69 25.65
C THR A 234 -4.76 -19.75 24.45
N VAL A 235 -5.52 -18.66 24.66
CA VAL A 235 -5.71 -17.62 23.64
C VAL A 235 -4.46 -16.75 23.57
N LYS A 236 -3.62 -16.98 22.56
CA LYS A 236 -2.31 -16.32 22.41
C LYS A 236 -2.41 -14.89 21.91
N ARG A 237 -3.42 -14.59 21.09
CA ARG A 237 -3.68 -13.25 20.53
C ARG A 237 -4.74 -12.54 21.35
N ARG A 238 -4.36 -11.50 22.10
CA ARG A 238 -5.23 -10.77 23.02
C ARG A 238 -4.75 -9.35 23.26
N ASN A 239 -5.55 -8.40 22.83
CA ASN A 239 -5.27 -6.97 22.91
C ASN A 239 -6.45 -6.14 23.42
N THR A 240 -7.42 -6.75 24.10
CA THR A 240 -8.55 -6.04 24.69
C THR A 240 -8.12 -5.31 25.98
N GLY A 241 -8.23 -4.00 26.03
CA GLY A 241 -7.82 -3.16 27.14
C GLY A 241 -6.31 -3.08 27.34
N TYR A 242 -5.89 -2.64 28.53
CA TYR A 242 -4.46 -2.63 28.89
C TYR A 242 -4.01 -4.03 29.33
N ALA A 243 -2.79 -4.41 28.97
CA ALA A 243 -2.22 -5.74 29.24
C ALA A 243 -1.76 -5.89 30.72
N LEU A 244 -2.68 -5.80 31.66
CA LEU A 244 -2.40 -5.94 33.09
C LEU A 244 -2.04 -7.38 33.47
N ASP A 245 -2.61 -8.35 32.75
CA ASP A 245 -2.30 -9.76 32.84
C ASP A 245 -0.83 -10.06 32.48
N ALA A 246 -0.23 -9.30 31.58
CA ALA A 246 1.18 -9.44 31.22
C ALA A 246 2.15 -8.99 32.36
N LEU A 247 1.71 -8.14 33.27
CA LEU A 247 2.50 -7.66 34.40
C LEU A 247 2.24 -8.44 35.71
N ALA A 248 1.06 -9.02 35.82
CA ALA A 248 0.63 -9.67 37.09
C ALA A 248 1.53 -10.85 37.47
N GLY A 249 2.12 -11.57 36.51
CA GLY A 249 3.00 -12.71 36.77
C GLY A 249 4.28 -12.40 37.57
N PHE A 250 4.72 -11.15 37.60
CA PHE A 250 5.87 -10.72 38.41
C PHE A 250 5.59 -10.79 39.93
N PHE A 251 4.32 -10.68 40.36
CA PHE A 251 3.91 -10.65 41.78
C PHE A 251 3.38 -12.01 42.27
N ASP A 252 4.18 -13.08 42.16
CA ASP A 252 3.86 -14.43 42.68
C ASP A 252 2.64 -15.11 42.06
N TRP A 253 2.34 -14.86 40.82
CA TRP A 253 1.34 -15.56 40.04
C TRP A 253 1.66 -17.06 39.81
N ARG A 254 2.45 -17.65 40.65
CA ARG A 254 2.90 -19.05 40.59
C ARG A 254 1.73 -19.98 40.79
N GLY A 255 1.16 -20.54 39.77
CA GLY A 255 0.16 -21.58 39.91
C GLY A 255 -0.98 -21.57 38.93
N ALA A 256 -1.07 -20.61 38.04
CA ALA A 256 -1.97 -20.69 36.91
C ALA A 256 -1.25 -21.35 35.71
N GLU A 257 -1.32 -22.67 35.62
CA GLU A 257 -0.95 -23.39 34.39
C GLU A 257 -1.64 -22.71 33.24
N GLY A 258 -0.85 -22.14 32.32
CA GLY A 258 -1.32 -21.69 31.03
C GLY A 258 -1.49 -20.19 30.78
N MET A 259 -1.31 -19.27 31.72
CA MET A 259 -1.29 -17.85 31.41
C MET A 259 0.07 -17.42 30.89
N GLY A 260 0.32 -17.50 29.58
CA GLY A 260 1.40 -16.82 28.86
C GLY A 260 2.72 -16.55 29.55
N GLN A 261 3.04 -17.32 30.60
CA GLN A 261 4.36 -17.32 31.20
C GLN A 261 5.32 -17.91 30.17
N ARG A 262 6.10 -17.05 29.57
CA ARG A 262 7.45 -17.45 29.19
C ARG A 262 8.25 -17.44 30.48
N ASP A 263 8.42 -18.60 31.13
CA ASP A 263 9.60 -18.79 31.93
C ASP A 263 10.77 -18.49 31.01
N GLU A 264 11.69 -17.64 31.42
CA GLU A 264 12.96 -17.52 30.72
C GLU A 264 13.50 -18.95 30.55
N PRO A 265 14.17 -19.28 29.45
CA PRO A 265 14.68 -20.66 29.21
C PRO A 265 15.52 -21.24 30.35
N ASP A 266 15.96 -20.40 31.28
CA ASP A 266 16.75 -20.75 32.48
C ASP A 266 15.90 -20.94 33.77
N GLY A 267 14.55 -20.87 33.66
CA GLY A 267 13.63 -21.06 34.81
C GLY A 267 13.56 -19.87 35.78
N ASN A 268 14.11 -18.71 35.41
CA ASN A 268 14.00 -17.48 36.20
C ASN A 268 12.63 -16.82 36.02
N PRO A 269 12.11 -16.13 37.08
CA PRO A 269 10.87 -15.38 36.95
C PRO A 269 11.02 -14.24 35.90
N MET A 270 10.01 -14.07 35.07
CA MET A 270 9.97 -13.00 34.05
C MET A 270 10.17 -11.64 34.74
N PRO A 271 11.13 -10.80 34.29
CA PRO A 271 11.40 -9.51 34.92
C PRO A 271 10.21 -8.55 34.71
N PHE A 272 9.99 -7.64 35.64
CA PHE A 272 8.98 -6.58 35.49
C PHE A 272 9.37 -5.63 34.39
N ASN A 273 8.46 -5.37 33.45
CA ASN A 273 8.75 -4.46 32.35
C ASN A 273 7.50 -3.70 31.89
N PHE A 274 7.44 -2.39 32.12
CA PHE A 274 6.37 -1.54 31.63
C PHE A 274 6.28 -1.47 30.10
N ALA A 275 7.32 -1.85 29.36
CA ALA A 275 7.24 -1.96 27.92
C ALA A 275 6.13 -2.94 27.48
N HIS A 276 5.85 -3.98 28.28
CA HIS A 276 4.77 -4.94 28.00
C HIS A 276 3.37 -4.32 28.18
N LEU A 277 3.19 -3.33 29.05
CA LEU A 277 1.94 -2.57 29.19
C LEU A 277 1.79 -1.54 28.07
N ILE A 278 2.89 -0.89 27.65
CA ILE A 278 2.90 0.10 26.59
C ILE A 278 2.58 -0.55 25.24
N ALA A 279 3.02 -1.80 25.02
CA ALA A 279 2.61 -2.59 23.86
C ALA A 279 1.11 -2.93 23.94
N GLY A 280 0.32 -2.40 22.99
CA GLY A 280 -1.14 -2.51 22.95
C GLY A 280 -1.87 -1.35 23.66
N SER A 281 -1.16 -0.33 24.17
CA SER A 281 -1.79 0.82 24.82
C SER A 281 -2.35 1.88 23.87
N GLU A 282 -2.21 1.71 22.57
CA GLU A 282 -2.74 2.61 21.53
C GLU A 282 -2.28 4.07 21.67
N GLY A 283 -1.09 4.28 22.25
CA GLY A 283 -0.54 5.61 22.48
C GLY A 283 -1.28 6.44 23.53
N THR A 284 -2.01 5.82 24.46
CA THR A 284 -2.80 6.49 25.51
C THR A 284 -2.03 6.77 26.79
N LEU A 285 -0.88 6.11 27.01
CA LEU A 285 -0.11 6.19 28.26
C LEU A 285 1.08 7.14 28.18
N CYS A 286 1.78 7.15 27.05
CA CYS A 286 2.99 7.94 26.85
C CYS A 286 3.26 8.16 25.35
N PHE A 287 4.27 8.98 25.04
CA PHE A 287 4.72 9.18 23.66
C PHE A 287 6.06 8.45 23.45
N ILE A 288 6.09 7.46 22.54
CA ILE A 288 7.27 6.64 22.25
C ILE A 288 8.24 7.42 21.35
N THR A 289 9.54 7.43 21.70
CA THR A 289 10.59 8.08 20.91
C THR A 289 11.65 7.12 20.38
N GLU A 290 11.91 6.01 21.08
CA GLU A 290 12.82 4.95 20.66
C GLU A 290 12.33 3.59 21.20
N ALA A 291 12.68 2.51 20.51
CA ALA A 291 12.44 1.14 20.94
C ALA A 291 13.69 0.28 20.75
N LYS A 292 14.01 -0.60 21.72
CA LYS A 292 14.99 -1.67 21.61
C LYS A 292 14.24 -2.98 21.40
N LEU A 293 14.52 -3.64 20.29
CA LEU A 293 13.81 -4.83 19.82
C LEU A 293 14.73 -6.05 19.87
N ASN A 294 14.20 -7.16 20.33
CA ASN A 294 14.82 -8.47 20.20
C ASN A 294 14.74 -8.95 18.73
N LEU A 295 15.79 -9.59 18.27
CA LEU A 295 15.90 -10.13 16.93
C LEU A 295 16.01 -11.66 16.96
N LEU A 296 15.52 -12.28 15.89
CA LEU A 296 15.61 -13.71 15.66
C LEU A 296 16.64 -14.00 14.57
N PRO A 297 17.30 -15.16 14.58
CA PRO A 297 18.00 -15.66 13.40
C PRO A 297 17.06 -15.79 12.21
N LEU A 298 17.62 -15.68 11.00
CA LEU A 298 16.82 -15.95 9.79
C LEU A 298 16.25 -17.38 9.85
N PRO A 299 15.03 -17.62 9.36
CA PRO A 299 14.46 -18.97 9.33
C PRO A 299 15.30 -19.91 8.46
N PRO A 300 15.14 -21.23 8.61
CA PRO A 300 15.71 -22.20 7.69
C PRO A 300 15.43 -21.86 6.23
N LYS A 301 16.36 -22.23 5.33
CA LYS A 301 16.33 -21.75 3.92
C LYS A 301 15.20 -22.34 3.09
N GLU A 302 14.90 -23.61 3.34
CA GLU A 302 13.96 -24.34 2.51
C GLU A 302 12.55 -24.20 3.06
N THR A 303 11.62 -23.82 2.18
CA THR A 303 10.22 -23.57 2.54
C THR A 303 9.29 -24.40 1.68
N ALA A 304 8.31 -25.09 2.28
CA ALA A 304 7.20 -25.73 1.59
C ALA A 304 5.87 -25.15 2.08
N LEU A 305 4.98 -24.83 1.14
CA LEU A 305 3.63 -24.36 1.39
C LEU A 305 2.61 -25.33 0.83
N VAL A 306 1.83 -25.96 1.71
CA VAL A 306 0.71 -26.82 1.34
C VAL A 306 -0.55 -25.98 1.24
N CYS A 307 -1.17 -25.90 0.06
CA CYS A 307 -2.45 -25.22 -0.17
C CYS A 307 -3.58 -26.25 -0.19
N ALA A 308 -4.04 -26.68 0.97
CA ALA A 308 -5.09 -27.71 1.08
C ALA A 308 -6.49 -27.13 0.78
N HIS A 309 -7.28 -27.79 -0.09
CA HIS A 309 -8.59 -27.34 -0.57
C HIS A 309 -9.72 -28.10 0.09
N PHE A 310 -10.76 -27.36 0.52
CA PHE A 310 -11.87 -27.92 1.29
C PHE A 310 -13.24 -27.55 0.71
N SER A 311 -14.22 -28.44 0.95
CA SER A 311 -15.62 -28.23 0.57
C SER A 311 -16.42 -27.42 1.61
N THR A 312 -15.91 -27.25 2.82
CA THR A 312 -16.50 -26.44 3.89
C THR A 312 -15.42 -25.73 4.71
N ILE A 313 -15.75 -24.60 5.33
CA ILE A 313 -14.85 -23.86 6.23
C ILE A 313 -14.52 -24.73 7.45
N ARG A 314 -15.50 -25.43 8.03
CA ARG A 314 -15.30 -26.32 9.19
C ARG A 314 -14.19 -27.35 8.94
N GLN A 315 -14.21 -28.06 7.79
CA GLN A 315 -13.16 -29.04 7.45
C GLN A 315 -11.77 -28.41 7.41
N SER A 316 -11.63 -27.14 6.95
CA SER A 316 -10.34 -26.45 6.95
C SER A 316 -9.86 -26.14 8.37
N LEU A 317 -10.75 -25.82 9.30
CA LEU A 317 -10.42 -25.57 10.71
C LEU A 317 -10.08 -26.88 11.46
N GLU A 318 -10.73 -27.98 11.14
CA GLU A 318 -10.33 -29.31 11.64
C GLU A 318 -8.95 -29.74 11.11
N ALA A 319 -8.64 -29.40 9.84
CA ALA A 319 -7.32 -29.59 9.24
C ALA A 319 -6.23 -28.69 9.86
N ASN A 320 -6.60 -27.49 10.36
CA ASN A 320 -5.70 -26.62 11.10
C ASN A 320 -5.16 -27.30 12.37
N LEU A 321 -5.97 -28.04 13.11
CA LEU A 321 -5.52 -28.80 14.29
C LEU A 321 -4.49 -29.88 13.91
N VAL A 322 -4.64 -30.49 12.73
CA VAL A 322 -3.63 -31.42 12.19
C VAL A 322 -2.34 -30.68 11.85
N ALA A 323 -2.43 -29.50 11.23
CA ALA A 323 -1.26 -28.68 10.88
C ALA A 323 -0.45 -28.28 12.14
N LEU A 324 -1.12 -27.87 13.19
CA LEU A 324 -0.49 -27.54 14.48
C LEU A 324 0.21 -28.74 15.11
N ALA A 325 -0.39 -29.93 15.04
CA ALA A 325 0.24 -31.18 15.52
C ALA A 325 1.50 -31.55 14.72
N HIS A 326 1.61 -31.09 13.47
CA HIS A 326 2.81 -31.24 12.63
C HIS A 326 3.83 -30.11 12.81
N ASN A 327 3.67 -29.20 13.80
CA ASN A 327 4.53 -28.05 14.07
C ASN A 327 4.76 -27.16 12.85
N CYS A 328 3.70 -26.73 12.17
CA CYS A 328 3.77 -25.82 11.05
C CYS A 328 4.30 -24.43 11.48
N SER A 329 4.91 -23.70 10.54
CA SER A 329 5.39 -22.34 10.77
C SER A 329 4.28 -21.28 10.61
N ALA A 330 3.29 -21.58 9.74
CA ALA A 330 2.09 -20.76 9.55
C ALA A 330 0.90 -21.67 9.14
N SER A 331 -0.32 -21.27 9.52
CA SER A 331 -1.56 -21.91 9.09
C SER A 331 -2.64 -20.84 8.89
N GLU A 332 -2.97 -20.56 7.62
CA GLU A 332 -3.76 -19.41 7.16
C GLU A 332 -4.95 -19.83 6.32
N LEU A 333 -6.13 -19.27 6.59
CA LEU A 333 -7.37 -19.57 5.86
C LEU A 333 -7.72 -18.46 4.88
N VAL A 334 -8.23 -18.86 3.69
CA VAL A 334 -8.89 -17.98 2.72
C VAL A 334 -10.14 -18.68 2.19
N ASP A 335 -11.27 -17.98 2.17
CA ASP A 335 -12.55 -18.50 1.69
C ASP A 335 -12.79 -18.34 0.19
N ASP A 336 -13.92 -18.92 -0.28
CA ASP A 336 -14.32 -18.88 -1.69
C ASP A 336 -14.64 -17.45 -2.17
N TYR A 337 -15.14 -16.57 -1.32
CA TYR A 337 -15.52 -15.23 -1.72
C TYR A 337 -14.28 -14.39 -2.11
N ILE A 338 -13.27 -14.38 -1.27
CA ILE A 338 -11.99 -13.73 -1.60
C ILE A 338 -11.40 -14.35 -2.87
N LEU A 339 -11.42 -15.68 -2.98
CA LEU A 339 -10.93 -16.38 -4.18
C LEU A 339 -11.67 -15.96 -5.46
N GLN A 340 -12.99 -15.75 -5.42
CA GLN A 340 -13.75 -15.26 -6.57
C GLN A 340 -13.33 -13.82 -6.97
N LEU A 341 -13.18 -12.93 -6.00
CA LEU A 341 -12.76 -11.55 -6.26
C LEU A 341 -11.38 -11.45 -6.91
N THR A 342 -10.48 -12.38 -6.63
CA THR A 342 -9.15 -12.42 -7.27
C THR A 342 -9.21 -12.73 -8.77
N LYS A 343 -10.29 -13.29 -9.30
CA LYS A 343 -10.47 -13.56 -10.74
C LYS A 343 -10.55 -12.29 -11.58
N THR A 344 -10.96 -11.17 -10.99
CA THR A 344 -11.15 -9.88 -11.67
C THR A 344 -10.02 -8.87 -11.39
N ASN A 345 -9.18 -9.13 -10.40
CA ASN A 345 -8.04 -8.26 -10.06
C ASN A 345 -6.83 -8.61 -10.92
N ILE A 346 -6.27 -7.61 -11.63
CA ILE A 346 -5.19 -7.79 -12.63
C ILE A 346 -3.93 -8.45 -12.01
N GLU A 347 -3.56 -8.05 -10.81
CA GLU A 347 -2.35 -8.56 -10.14
C GLU A 347 -2.62 -9.94 -9.53
N GLN A 348 -3.74 -10.08 -8.83
CA GLN A 348 -4.02 -11.33 -8.11
C GLN A 348 -4.42 -12.49 -9.03
N LEU A 349 -4.92 -12.21 -10.23
CA LEU A 349 -5.19 -13.24 -11.23
C LEU A 349 -3.92 -14.07 -11.55
N LYS A 350 -2.75 -13.42 -11.57
CA LYS A 350 -1.45 -14.08 -11.81
C LYS A 350 -1.01 -14.99 -10.65
N ASN A 351 -1.52 -14.74 -9.45
CA ASN A 351 -1.16 -15.45 -8.23
C ASN A 351 -2.01 -16.71 -7.98
N ARG A 352 -3.02 -16.99 -8.82
CA ARG A 352 -3.97 -18.10 -8.66
C ARG A 352 -3.47 -19.47 -9.14
N THR A 353 -2.21 -19.63 -9.47
CA THR A 353 -1.66 -20.84 -10.11
C THR A 353 -1.81 -22.12 -9.29
N PHE A 354 -2.06 -21.99 -7.98
CA PHE A 354 -2.23 -23.10 -7.03
C PHE A 354 -3.69 -23.49 -6.80
N VAL A 355 -4.66 -22.72 -7.31
CA VAL A 355 -6.09 -22.96 -7.04
C VAL A 355 -6.64 -24.00 -8.00
N GLU A 356 -7.13 -25.13 -7.45
CA GLU A 356 -7.75 -26.23 -8.18
C GLU A 356 -9.26 -26.30 -7.91
N GLY A 357 -10.07 -26.27 -8.96
CA GLY A 357 -11.52 -26.25 -8.85
C GLY A 357 -12.11 -24.98 -8.23
N ASP A 358 -13.19 -25.12 -7.49
CA ASP A 358 -13.87 -24.05 -6.76
C ASP A 358 -13.98 -24.42 -5.26
N PRO A 359 -12.87 -24.31 -4.49
CA PRO A 359 -12.87 -24.61 -3.06
C PRO A 359 -13.71 -23.61 -2.27
N LYS A 360 -14.40 -24.07 -1.23
CA LYS A 360 -15.05 -23.22 -0.24
C LYS A 360 -14.05 -22.58 0.72
N ALA A 361 -12.93 -23.25 0.94
CA ALA A 361 -11.83 -22.73 1.71
C ALA A 361 -10.50 -23.34 1.22
N ILE A 362 -9.42 -22.58 1.32
CA ILE A 362 -8.05 -23.08 1.20
C ILE A 362 -7.34 -22.79 2.52
N LEU A 363 -6.75 -23.82 3.12
CA LEU A 363 -5.82 -23.68 4.24
C LEU A 363 -4.40 -23.72 3.69
N MET A 364 -3.66 -22.66 3.93
CA MET A 364 -2.26 -22.49 3.54
C MET A 364 -1.38 -22.84 4.73
N VAL A 365 -0.68 -23.97 4.68
CA VAL A 365 0.16 -24.48 5.78
C VAL A 365 1.61 -24.48 5.36
N GLU A 366 2.45 -23.74 6.10
CA GLU A 366 3.87 -23.58 5.78
C GLU A 366 4.75 -24.40 6.72
N PHE A 367 5.84 -24.91 6.17
CA PHE A 367 6.88 -25.62 6.90
C PHE A 367 8.26 -25.07 6.51
N PHE A 368 9.17 -24.98 7.47
CA PHE A 368 10.59 -24.67 7.28
C PHE A 368 11.46 -25.88 7.57
N ASP A 369 12.57 -26.05 6.88
CA ASP A 369 13.62 -27.03 7.16
C ASP A 369 14.97 -26.54 6.62
N GLU A 370 16.07 -27.11 7.13
CA GLU A 370 17.41 -26.81 6.62
C GLU A 370 17.69 -27.44 5.25
N THR A 371 16.89 -28.45 4.85
CA THR A 371 17.06 -29.23 3.63
C THR A 371 15.77 -29.36 2.83
N ALA A 372 15.90 -29.33 1.50
CA ALA A 372 14.75 -29.51 0.59
C ALA A 372 14.06 -30.88 0.81
N GLU A 373 14.81 -31.95 1.09
CA GLU A 373 14.25 -33.26 1.42
C GLU A 373 13.50 -33.26 2.74
N GLY A 374 14.02 -32.55 3.75
CA GLY A 374 13.39 -32.41 5.08
C GLY A 374 12.06 -31.71 4.98
N VAL A 375 12.03 -30.55 4.33
CA VAL A 375 10.80 -29.76 4.18
C VAL A 375 9.75 -30.50 3.32
N GLY A 376 10.18 -31.23 2.28
CA GLY A 376 9.30 -32.08 1.48
C GLY A 376 8.64 -33.17 2.31
N ARG A 377 9.42 -33.93 3.12
CA ARG A 377 8.86 -34.96 4.02
C ARG A 377 7.85 -34.40 5.02
N ARG A 378 8.09 -33.19 5.57
CA ARG A 378 7.14 -32.56 6.51
C ARG A 378 5.81 -32.25 5.80
N ALA A 379 5.88 -31.64 4.62
CA ALA A 379 4.71 -31.29 3.83
C ALA A 379 3.91 -32.53 3.39
N GLU A 380 4.61 -33.57 2.89
CA GLU A 380 4.00 -34.84 2.47
C GLU A 380 3.36 -35.56 3.66
N GLY A 381 4.02 -35.65 4.82
CA GLY A 381 3.50 -36.25 6.03
C GLY A 381 2.19 -35.59 6.52
N PHE A 382 2.13 -34.27 6.45
CA PHE A 382 0.89 -33.51 6.73
C PHE A 382 -0.23 -33.87 5.74
N VAL A 383 0.06 -33.91 4.43
CA VAL A 383 -0.91 -34.24 3.38
C VAL A 383 -1.41 -35.69 3.54
N GLU A 384 -0.53 -36.64 3.86
CA GLU A 384 -0.92 -38.03 4.12
C GLU A 384 -1.89 -38.15 5.31
N GLU A 385 -1.66 -37.40 6.38
CA GLU A 385 -2.57 -37.38 7.51
C GLU A 385 -3.92 -36.76 7.17
N LEU A 386 -3.98 -35.66 6.40
CA LEU A 386 -5.23 -35.10 5.90
C LEU A 386 -6.02 -36.13 5.09
N LYS A 387 -5.35 -36.83 4.16
CA LYS A 387 -5.98 -37.90 3.36
C LYS A 387 -6.50 -39.03 4.23
N ARG A 388 -5.73 -39.47 5.22
CA ARG A 388 -6.13 -40.51 6.18
C ARG A 388 -7.37 -40.12 6.99
N LYS A 389 -7.51 -38.85 7.33
CA LYS A 389 -8.67 -38.29 8.06
C LYS A 389 -9.85 -37.94 7.14
N GLY A 390 -9.68 -38.00 5.82
CA GLY A 390 -10.70 -37.59 4.85
C GLY A 390 -10.96 -36.11 4.79
N LEU A 391 -9.96 -35.29 5.12
CA LEU A 391 -10.03 -33.83 5.13
C LEU A 391 -9.45 -33.25 3.84
N GLY A 392 -10.28 -32.51 3.08
CA GLY A 392 -9.87 -31.87 1.83
C GLY A 392 -9.93 -32.79 0.60
N TYR A 393 -9.71 -32.20 -0.60
CA TYR A 393 -9.78 -32.93 -1.87
C TYR A 393 -8.63 -32.64 -2.84
N ALA A 394 -7.86 -31.56 -2.64
CA ALA A 394 -6.67 -31.22 -3.40
C ALA A 394 -5.60 -30.64 -2.46
N TYR A 395 -4.32 -30.91 -2.74
CA TYR A 395 -3.24 -30.59 -1.81
C TYR A 395 -1.97 -30.16 -2.59
N PRO A 396 -2.02 -29.06 -3.40
CA PRO A 396 -0.81 -28.54 -4.02
C PRO A 396 0.28 -28.21 -2.99
N ILE A 397 1.50 -28.68 -3.23
CA ILE A 397 2.68 -28.35 -2.44
C ILE A 397 3.58 -27.45 -3.29
N LEU A 398 3.87 -26.26 -2.80
CA LEU A 398 4.70 -25.26 -3.46
C LEU A 398 6.00 -25.09 -2.69
N PHE A 399 7.08 -24.80 -3.41
CA PHE A 399 8.40 -24.62 -2.82
C PHE A 399 9.00 -23.27 -3.20
N ASP A 400 9.88 -22.75 -2.36
CA ASP A 400 10.70 -21.56 -2.60
C ASP A 400 9.93 -20.35 -3.17
N GLU A 401 10.33 -19.86 -4.33
CA GLU A 401 9.74 -18.68 -4.98
C GLU A 401 8.24 -18.83 -5.29
N ASP A 402 7.76 -20.05 -5.54
CA ASP A 402 6.34 -20.28 -5.84
C ASP A 402 5.43 -20.08 -4.62
N THR A 403 5.98 -20.17 -3.40
CA THR A 403 5.23 -19.89 -2.15
C THR A 403 4.78 -18.41 -2.05
N LYS A 404 5.48 -17.50 -2.72
CA LYS A 404 5.19 -16.06 -2.71
C LYS A 404 3.83 -15.71 -3.31
N LYS A 405 3.34 -16.49 -4.27
CA LYS A 405 2.06 -16.23 -4.96
C LYS A 405 0.85 -16.40 -4.04
N PRO A 406 0.68 -17.53 -3.32
CA PRO A 406 -0.39 -17.67 -2.34
C PRO A 406 -0.34 -16.60 -1.23
N TRP A 407 0.85 -16.31 -0.71
CA TRP A 407 1.02 -15.27 0.31
C TRP A 407 0.64 -13.88 -0.18
N ALA A 408 0.98 -13.52 -1.41
CA ALA A 408 0.57 -12.26 -2.02
C ALA A 408 -0.96 -12.15 -2.17
N LEU A 409 -1.62 -13.26 -2.56
CA LEU A 409 -3.08 -13.33 -2.63
C LEU A 409 -3.71 -13.17 -1.25
N ARG A 410 -3.23 -13.89 -0.23
CA ARG A 410 -3.72 -13.82 1.15
C ARG A 410 -3.60 -12.39 1.72
N LYS A 411 -2.43 -11.74 1.55
CA LYS A 411 -2.19 -10.37 2.02
C LYS A 411 -3.08 -9.32 1.34
N ALA A 412 -3.55 -9.56 0.13
CA ALA A 412 -4.42 -8.64 -0.60
C ALA A 412 -5.91 -8.77 -0.24
N GLY A 413 -6.32 -9.84 0.46
CA GLY A 413 -7.72 -10.26 0.66
C GLY A 413 -8.65 -9.15 1.13
N LEU A 414 -8.34 -8.48 2.26
CA LEU A 414 -9.15 -7.38 2.78
C LEU A 414 -9.34 -6.25 1.76
N SER A 415 -8.26 -5.80 1.15
CA SER A 415 -8.32 -4.64 0.25
C SER A 415 -9.03 -4.94 -1.07
N ILE A 416 -9.01 -6.19 -1.54
CA ILE A 416 -9.73 -6.61 -2.75
C ILE A 416 -11.24 -6.50 -2.56
N MET A 417 -11.75 -6.77 -1.37
CA MET A 417 -13.18 -6.67 -1.06
C MET A 417 -13.73 -5.25 -1.24
N TYR A 418 -12.90 -4.22 -1.12
CA TYR A 418 -13.33 -2.83 -1.40
C TYR A 418 -13.61 -2.55 -2.89
N ASN A 419 -13.27 -3.48 -3.80
CA ASN A 419 -13.64 -3.36 -5.22
C ASN A 419 -15.11 -3.72 -5.52
N ILE A 420 -15.85 -4.27 -4.55
CA ILE A 420 -17.27 -4.60 -4.70
C ILE A 420 -18.05 -3.32 -5.06
N PRO A 421 -18.85 -3.33 -6.14
CA PRO A 421 -19.67 -2.17 -6.50
C PRO A 421 -20.79 -1.92 -5.48
N GLY A 422 -21.26 -0.68 -5.40
CA GLY A 422 -22.36 -0.29 -4.51
C GLY A 422 -21.89 0.21 -3.13
N ASP A 423 -22.86 0.49 -2.26
CA ASP A 423 -22.64 1.09 -0.94
C ASP A 423 -22.43 0.08 0.18
N GLU A 424 -22.75 -1.20 -0.06
CA GLU A 424 -22.37 -2.28 0.84
C GLU A 424 -20.88 -2.55 0.71
N LYS A 425 -20.16 -2.36 1.80
CA LYS A 425 -18.71 -2.50 1.86
C LYS A 425 -18.31 -3.41 3.01
N PRO A 426 -17.12 -4.05 2.95
CA PRO A 426 -16.62 -4.82 4.07
C PRO A 426 -16.52 -3.93 5.30
N ALA A 427 -17.15 -4.35 6.40
CA ALA A 427 -17.13 -3.65 7.66
C ALA A 427 -16.28 -4.44 8.67
N ASN A 428 -15.23 -3.80 9.20
CA ASN A 428 -14.26 -4.43 10.11
C ASN A 428 -14.84 -4.60 11.53
N VAL A 429 -16.10 -5.08 11.65
CA VAL A 429 -16.83 -5.07 12.93
C VAL A 429 -16.52 -6.27 13.80
N ILE A 430 -16.46 -7.46 13.22
CA ILE A 430 -16.11 -8.72 13.89
C ILE A 430 -14.78 -9.29 13.41
N GLU A 431 -14.01 -8.47 12.76
CA GLU A 431 -12.66 -8.73 12.34
C GLU A 431 -11.72 -8.67 13.55
N ASP A 432 -10.86 -9.70 13.76
CA ASP A 432 -9.86 -9.72 14.83
C ASP A 432 -10.27 -10.45 16.14
N THR A 433 -11.36 -11.21 16.12
CA THR A 433 -11.72 -12.02 17.30
C THR A 433 -10.85 -13.28 17.37
N ALA A 434 -10.43 -13.64 18.59
CA ALA A 434 -9.60 -14.81 18.82
C ALA A 434 -10.17 -15.71 19.92
N VAL A 435 -10.16 -17.02 19.66
CA VAL A 435 -10.56 -18.07 20.62
C VAL A 435 -9.50 -19.17 20.67
N ASP A 436 -9.64 -20.13 21.59
CA ASP A 436 -8.78 -21.31 21.59
C ASP A 436 -8.91 -22.05 20.24
N VAL A 437 -7.80 -22.52 19.68
CA VAL A 437 -7.78 -23.18 18.36
C VAL A 437 -8.68 -24.42 18.31
N HIS A 438 -8.89 -25.11 19.45
CA HIS A 438 -9.78 -26.26 19.53
C HIS A 438 -11.27 -25.86 19.53
N ASP A 439 -11.58 -24.67 20.03
CA ASP A 439 -12.94 -24.13 20.04
C ASP A 439 -13.32 -23.49 18.69
N LEU A 440 -12.34 -23.20 17.84
CA LEU A 440 -12.50 -22.40 16.62
C LEU A 440 -13.55 -22.96 15.63
N PRO A 441 -13.63 -24.30 15.34
CA PRO A 441 -14.66 -24.84 14.46
C PRO A 441 -16.09 -24.61 14.98
N ASP A 442 -16.33 -24.80 16.28
CA ASP A 442 -17.64 -24.61 16.88
C ASP A 442 -18.00 -23.13 17.01
N TYR A 443 -17.00 -22.28 17.33
CA TYR A 443 -17.16 -20.82 17.38
C TYR A 443 -17.61 -20.26 16.03
N ILE A 444 -17.03 -20.72 14.92
CA ILE A 444 -17.38 -20.25 13.56
C ILE A 444 -18.82 -20.68 13.21
N ASP A 445 -19.21 -21.92 13.49
CA ASP A 445 -20.58 -22.39 13.20
C ASP A 445 -21.63 -21.58 14.00
N GLU A 446 -21.35 -21.26 15.28
CA GLU A 446 -22.24 -20.42 16.10
C GLU A 446 -22.27 -18.96 15.61
N LEU A 447 -21.12 -18.43 15.18
CA LEU A 447 -20.99 -17.08 14.65
C LEU A 447 -21.79 -16.89 13.35
N ASP A 448 -21.65 -17.83 12.41
CA ASP A 448 -22.42 -17.86 11.16
C ASP A 448 -23.92 -17.90 11.45
N LYS A 449 -24.33 -18.79 12.36
CA LYS A 449 -25.74 -18.91 12.75
C LYS A 449 -26.25 -17.62 13.39
N MET A 450 -25.53 -17.05 14.32
CA MET A 450 -25.90 -15.80 15.00
C MET A 450 -26.02 -14.64 14.00
N ALA A 451 -25.04 -14.48 13.10
CA ALA A 451 -25.04 -13.42 12.09
C ALA A 451 -26.23 -13.54 11.11
N TRP A 452 -26.55 -14.77 10.71
CA TRP A 452 -27.71 -15.02 9.84
C TRP A 452 -29.04 -14.83 10.56
N ASP A 453 -29.24 -15.48 11.72
CA ASP A 453 -30.48 -15.47 12.42
C ASP A 453 -30.88 -14.10 12.97
N ASN A 454 -29.92 -13.35 13.52
CA ASN A 454 -30.15 -12.04 14.16
C ASN A 454 -30.07 -10.86 13.18
N HIS A 455 -29.22 -10.94 12.16
CA HIS A 455 -28.89 -9.77 11.33
C HIS A 455 -29.13 -9.99 9.83
N GLY A 456 -29.37 -11.23 9.37
CA GLY A 456 -29.54 -11.58 7.97
C GLY A 456 -28.26 -11.39 7.16
N LEU A 457 -27.10 -11.51 7.81
CA LEU A 457 -25.78 -11.26 7.21
C LEU A 457 -25.08 -12.59 6.90
N LYS A 458 -24.53 -12.70 5.69
CA LYS A 458 -23.57 -13.72 5.32
C LYS A 458 -22.17 -13.21 5.69
N LEU A 459 -21.36 -14.08 6.23
CA LEU A 459 -19.99 -13.78 6.64
C LEU A 459 -18.98 -14.30 5.63
N GLU A 460 -17.91 -13.53 5.42
CA GLU A 460 -16.79 -13.90 4.57
C GLU A 460 -15.51 -13.97 5.43
N TYR A 461 -14.67 -14.99 5.20
CA TYR A 461 -13.64 -15.40 6.14
C TYR A 461 -12.22 -15.32 5.58
N SER A 462 -11.34 -14.73 6.37
CA SER A 462 -9.92 -15.05 6.36
C SER A 462 -9.44 -15.21 7.79
N ALA A 463 -8.40 -16.00 8.03
CA ALA A 463 -7.99 -16.26 9.40
C ALA A 463 -6.49 -16.55 9.52
N HIS A 464 -5.94 -16.11 10.64
CA HIS A 464 -4.72 -16.68 11.21
C HIS A 464 -5.14 -17.95 12.00
N ALA A 465 -5.55 -18.98 11.26
CA ALA A 465 -6.20 -20.17 11.85
C ALA A 465 -5.30 -20.85 12.90
N GLY A 466 -3.98 -20.90 12.64
CA GLY A 466 -3.00 -21.44 13.58
C GLY A 466 -2.95 -20.73 14.92
N ALA A 467 -3.35 -19.46 14.98
CA ALA A 467 -3.41 -18.67 16.21
C ALA A 467 -4.81 -18.59 16.84
N GLY A 468 -5.82 -19.21 16.22
CA GLY A 468 -7.22 -19.14 16.68
C GLY A 468 -7.90 -17.80 16.41
N GLU A 469 -7.33 -16.96 15.53
CA GLU A 469 -7.85 -15.62 15.22
C GLU A 469 -8.47 -15.58 13.84
N ILE A 470 -9.58 -14.85 13.74
CA ILE A 470 -10.35 -14.73 12.51
C ILE A 470 -10.57 -13.28 12.09
N HIS A 471 -10.55 -13.07 10.77
CA HIS A 471 -10.92 -11.82 10.14
C HIS A 471 -12.22 -12.03 9.36
N VAL A 472 -13.32 -11.58 9.93
CA VAL A 472 -14.67 -11.75 9.37
C VAL A 472 -15.22 -10.42 8.91
N LEU A 473 -15.64 -10.37 7.66
CA LEU A 473 -15.96 -9.14 6.96
C LEU A 473 -17.37 -9.17 6.38
N PRO A 474 -18.42 -8.89 7.18
CA PRO A 474 -19.76 -8.73 6.66
C PRO A 474 -19.85 -7.51 5.75
N LEU A 475 -20.68 -7.58 4.70
CA LEU A 475 -20.98 -6.44 3.84
C LEU A 475 -22.11 -5.62 4.47
N ILE A 476 -21.81 -4.37 4.84
CA ILE A 476 -22.76 -3.47 5.50
C ILE A 476 -22.76 -2.10 4.82
N ASN A 477 -23.95 -1.56 4.57
CA ASN A 477 -24.10 -0.18 4.08
C ASN A 477 -24.08 0.83 5.24
N LEU A 478 -22.93 1.41 5.55
CA LEU A 478 -22.76 2.42 6.60
C LEU A 478 -23.28 3.82 6.22
N LYS A 479 -23.75 4.01 4.98
CA LYS A 479 -24.45 5.23 4.54
C LYS A 479 -25.94 5.21 4.89
N SER A 480 -26.44 4.15 5.55
CA SER A 480 -27.82 4.06 6.03
C SER A 480 -27.88 3.94 7.56
N SER A 481 -28.93 4.49 8.17
CA SER A 481 -29.19 4.34 9.60
C SER A 481 -29.42 2.88 10.01
N GLU A 482 -30.05 2.09 9.15
CA GLU A 482 -30.22 0.65 9.36
C GLU A 482 -28.87 -0.07 9.42
N GLY A 483 -27.99 0.18 8.43
CA GLY A 483 -26.67 -0.43 8.39
C GLY A 483 -25.80 -0.05 9.60
N ARG A 484 -25.86 1.19 10.09
CA ARG A 484 -25.17 1.61 11.32
C ARG A 484 -25.71 0.91 12.57
N SER A 485 -26.98 0.65 12.63
CA SER A 485 -27.58 -0.13 13.72
C SER A 485 -27.16 -1.59 13.66
N LYS A 486 -27.18 -2.21 12.48
CA LYS A 486 -26.63 -3.57 12.26
C LYS A 486 -25.16 -3.67 12.64
N PHE A 487 -24.36 -2.70 12.24
CA PHE A 487 -22.92 -2.62 12.55
C PHE A 487 -22.65 -2.70 14.06
N ARG A 488 -23.38 -1.92 14.86
CA ARG A 488 -23.22 -1.94 16.32
C ARG A 488 -23.79 -3.21 16.96
N ASN A 489 -25.01 -3.62 16.57
CA ASN A 489 -25.67 -4.78 17.17
C ASN A 489 -24.89 -6.07 16.91
N LEU A 490 -24.32 -6.23 15.72
CA LEU A 490 -23.49 -7.38 15.37
C LEU A 490 -22.24 -7.48 16.27
N LEU A 491 -21.59 -6.35 16.59
CA LEU A 491 -20.45 -6.35 17.52
C LEU A 491 -20.88 -6.77 18.93
N MET A 492 -22.04 -6.27 19.41
CA MET A 492 -22.53 -6.61 20.75
C MET A 492 -22.84 -8.11 20.87
N ASP A 493 -23.49 -8.70 19.88
CA ASP A 493 -23.78 -10.15 19.85
C ASP A 493 -22.47 -10.96 19.74
N THR A 494 -21.51 -10.49 18.92
CA THR A 494 -20.20 -11.12 18.80
C THR A 494 -19.42 -11.06 20.11
N ALA A 495 -19.45 -9.94 20.84
CA ALA A 495 -18.79 -9.83 22.14
C ALA A 495 -19.34 -10.83 23.17
N GLN A 496 -20.66 -11.06 23.15
CA GLN A 496 -21.29 -12.10 24.00
C GLN A 496 -20.78 -13.50 23.64
N LEU A 497 -20.69 -13.80 22.35
CA LEU A 497 -20.22 -15.10 21.86
C LEU A 497 -18.74 -15.30 22.20
N VAL A 498 -17.88 -14.31 21.93
CA VAL A 498 -16.43 -14.37 22.25
C VAL A 498 -16.23 -14.58 23.75
N LYS A 499 -16.98 -13.86 24.59
CA LYS A 499 -16.90 -14.02 26.06
C LYS A 499 -17.32 -15.40 26.51
N LYS A 500 -18.36 -16.01 25.90
CA LYS A 500 -18.78 -17.42 26.15
C LYS A 500 -17.62 -18.39 25.95
N TYR A 501 -16.80 -18.18 24.91
CA TYR A 501 -15.63 -19.01 24.61
C TYR A 501 -14.39 -18.63 25.41
N GLY A 502 -14.44 -17.58 26.26
CA GLY A 502 -13.29 -17.07 27.01
C GLY A 502 -12.20 -16.51 26.07
N GLY A 503 -12.62 -15.95 24.94
CA GLY A 503 -11.77 -15.39 23.90
C GLY A 503 -11.43 -13.91 24.09
N ALA A 504 -10.71 -13.34 23.12
CA ALA A 504 -10.40 -11.93 23.00
C ALA A 504 -11.21 -11.29 21.87
N LEU A 505 -11.82 -10.13 22.13
CA LEU A 505 -12.55 -9.38 21.10
C LEU A 505 -11.60 -8.70 20.12
N SER A 506 -10.37 -8.45 20.53
CA SER A 506 -9.26 -8.00 19.69
C SER A 506 -8.04 -8.89 19.90
N GLY A 507 -7.57 -9.49 18.81
CA GLY A 507 -6.39 -10.35 18.78
C GLY A 507 -5.09 -9.56 18.53
N GLU A 508 -5.06 -8.71 17.48
CA GLU A 508 -3.88 -7.95 17.09
C GLU A 508 -4.16 -6.48 16.67
N HIS A 509 -5.39 -6.15 16.25
CA HIS A 509 -5.71 -4.82 15.71
C HIS A 509 -5.92 -3.75 16.77
N GLY A 510 -6.17 -4.12 18.04
CA GLY A 510 -6.51 -3.22 19.14
C GLY A 510 -8.01 -2.88 19.19
N ASP A 511 -8.42 -2.20 20.26
CA ASP A 511 -9.83 -1.85 20.48
C ASP A 511 -10.25 -0.57 19.73
N GLY A 512 -9.44 0.46 19.80
CA GLY A 512 -9.67 1.76 19.16
C GLY A 512 -11.04 2.38 19.49
N ARG A 513 -11.65 2.99 18.46
CA ARG A 513 -13.03 3.49 18.48
C ARG A 513 -14.04 2.36 18.28
N LEU A 514 -13.63 1.27 17.67
CA LEU A 514 -14.51 0.20 17.22
C LEU A 514 -14.97 -0.69 18.37
N ARG A 515 -14.04 -1.14 19.21
CA ARG A 515 -14.29 -2.14 20.26
C ARG A 515 -14.24 -1.56 21.67
N GLY A 516 -13.78 -0.32 21.81
CA GLY A 516 -13.53 0.29 23.12
C GLY A 516 -14.77 0.35 24.05
N GLU A 517 -16.01 0.50 23.51
CA GLU A 517 -17.22 0.47 24.31
C GLU A 517 -17.54 -0.94 24.87
N CYS A 518 -16.91 -2.01 24.33
CA CYS A 518 -17.10 -3.37 24.79
C CYS A 518 -16.12 -3.78 25.89
N ILE A 519 -15.06 -3.02 26.17
CA ILE A 519 -13.99 -3.41 27.11
C ILE A 519 -14.56 -3.70 28.51
N ALA A 520 -15.46 -2.83 29.01
CA ALA A 520 -16.11 -3.03 30.31
C ALA A 520 -16.91 -4.35 30.38
N PHE A 521 -17.59 -4.73 29.29
CA PHE A 521 -18.29 -5.99 29.20
C PHE A 521 -17.31 -7.18 29.12
N MET A 522 -16.25 -7.07 28.31
CA MET A 522 -15.28 -8.17 28.12
C MET A 522 -14.48 -8.45 29.39
N LEU A 523 -13.86 -7.45 29.98
CA LEU A 523 -12.94 -7.60 31.11
C LEU A 523 -13.64 -7.59 32.49
N GLY A 524 -14.90 -7.18 32.56
CA GLY A 524 -15.62 -6.94 33.82
C GLY A 524 -15.43 -5.53 34.36
N PRO A 525 -16.39 -5.02 35.20
CA PRO A 525 -16.39 -3.63 35.68
C PRO A 525 -15.15 -3.30 36.53
N GLU A 526 -14.65 -4.24 37.35
CA GLU A 526 -13.49 -4.05 38.23
C GLU A 526 -12.19 -3.85 37.42
N ASN A 527 -11.94 -4.71 36.44
CA ASN A 527 -10.77 -4.58 35.56
C ASN A 527 -10.89 -3.32 34.65
N TYR A 528 -12.10 -2.96 34.23
CA TYR A 528 -12.27 -1.74 33.46
C TYR A 528 -12.02 -0.49 34.31
N GLN A 529 -12.44 -0.51 35.59
CA GLN A 529 -12.10 0.57 36.53
C GLN A 529 -10.59 0.65 36.73
N LEU A 530 -9.90 -0.50 36.88
CA LEU A 530 -8.44 -0.52 36.94
C LEU A 530 -7.78 0.04 35.67
N CYS A 531 -8.32 -0.22 34.48
CA CYS A 531 -7.84 0.42 33.24
C CYS A 531 -8.00 1.96 33.28
N LYS A 532 -9.12 2.47 33.84
CA LYS A 532 -9.31 3.92 34.04
C LYS A 532 -8.30 4.51 35.03
N ASP A 533 -8.04 3.79 36.13
CA ASP A 533 -7.07 4.21 37.14
C ASP A 533 -5.65 4.23 36.57
N VAL A 534 -5.28 3.25 35.75
CA VAL A 534 -4.00 3.23 35.02
C VAL A 534 -3.89 4.44 34.10
N LYS A 535 -4.91 4.73 33.30
CA LYS A 535 -4.93 5.92 32.42
C LYS A 535 -4.79 7.21 33.22
N ALA A 536 -5.54 7.36 34.30
CA ALA A 536 -5.50 8.53 35.17
C ALA A 536 -4.15 8.72 35.87
N LEU A 537 -3.49 7.63 36.25
CA LEU A 537 -2.15 7.67 36.84
C LEU A 537 -1.07 8.09 35.84
N TRP A 538 -1.09 7.51 34.63
CA TRP A 538 -0.10 7.80 33.60
C TRP A 538 -0.31 9.18 32.94
N ASP A 539 -1.55 9.57 32.73
CA ASP A 539 -1.94 10.79 32.01
C ASP A 539 -3.11 11.52 32.70
N PRO A 540 -2.85 12.17 33.85
CA PRO A 540 -3.89 12.83 34.65
C PRO A 540 -4.62 13.98 33.92
N HIS A 541 -4.03 14.51 32.84
CA HIS A 541 -4.64 15.55 32.01
C HIS A 541 -5.42 14.98 30.82
N ASN A 542 -5.46 13.65 30.63
CA ASN A 542 -6.05 12.95 29.48
C ASN A 542 -5.60 13.55 28.15
N THR A 543 -4.31 13.82 28.00
CA THR A 543 -3.69 14.45 26.84
C THR A 543 -3.36 13.43 25.76
N PHE A 544 -2.85 12.25 26.14
CA PHE A 544 -2.44 11.23 25.17
C PHE A 544 -3.63 10.43 24.66
N ASN A 545 -3.92 10.56 23.37
CA ASN A 545 -4.93 9.83 22.60
C ASN A 545 -6.27 9.61 23.34
N PRO A 546 -6.96 10.68 23.79
CA PRO A 546 -8.17 10.56 24.58
C PRO A 546 -9.29 9.83 23.82
N GLY A 547 -10.16 9.11 24.55
CA GLY A 547 -11.29 8.36 24.01
C GLY A 547 -10.86 7.07 23.28
N LYS A 548 -9.76 6.48 23.69
CA LYS A 548 -9.28 5.15 23.28
C LYS A 548 -9.00 4.33 24.55
N VAL A 549 -9.25 3.03 24.49
CA VAL A 549 -9.16 2.08 25.62
C VAL A 549 -10.13 2.39 26.74
N VAL A 550 -10.14 3.60 27.27
CA VAL A 550 -11.09 4.06 28.30
C VAL A 550 -11.94 5.22 27.80
N ASP A 551 -13.16 5.30 28.30
CA ASP A 551 -14.15 6.35 27.97
C ASP A 551 -14.34 6.56 26.47
N THR A 552 -14.38 5.45 25.74
CA THR A 552 -14.52 5.44 24.28
C THR A 552 -15.93 5.87 23.87
N PRO A 553 -16.09 6.79 22.91
CA PRO A 553 -17.41 7.14 22.35
C PRO A 553 -18.08 5.93 21.66
N PRO A 554 -19.42 5.96 21.48
CA PRO A 554 -20.13 4.92 20.77
C PRO A 554 -19.53 4.60 19.40
N MET A 555 -19.43 3.33 19.06
CA MET A 555 -18.74 2.87 17.86
C MET A 555 -19.42 3.28 16.55
N ASN A 556 -20.68 3.63 16.55
CA ASN A 556 -21.45 4.05 15.37
C ASN A 556 -21.50 5.58 15.18
N GLU A 557 -20.69 6.32 15.93
CA GLU A 557 -20.50 7.78 15.79
C GLU A 557 -19.23 8.12 15.00
N SER A 558 -19.18 9.33 14.44
CA SER A 558 -18.04 9.87 13.69
C SER A 558 -17.60 8.96 12.52
N LEU A 559 -18.55 8.37 11.80
CA LEU A 559 -18.25 7.59 10.59
C LEU A 559 -17.97 8.52 9.39
N ARG A 560 -17.28 7.98 8.36
CA ARG A 560 -16.82 8.71 7.18
C ARG A 560 -17.92 9.36 6.33
N SER A 561 -19.12 8.83 6.36
CA SER A 561 -20.30 9.34 5.62
C SER A 561 -21.43 9.65 6.59
N GLU A 562 -22.31 10.56 6.25
CA GLU A 562 -23.56 10.79 6.95
C GLU A 562 -24.60 9.74 6.54
N ALA A 563 -25.50 9.38 7.49
CA ALA A 563 -26.53 8.41 7.20
C ALA A 563 -27.70 9.02 6.43
N ASP A 564 -28.25 8.24 5.50
CA ASP A 564 -29.48 8.56 4.75
C ASP A 564 -29.42 9.86 3.93
N VAL A 565 -28.19 10.21 3.53
CA VAL A 565 -27.92 11.41 2.73
C VAL A 565 -27.61 11.05 1.29
N ALA A 566 -28.44 11.53 0.36
CA ALA A 566 -28.19 11.37 -1.08
C ALA A 566 -27.14 12.37 -1.56
N ILE A 567 -26.05 11.87 -2.13
CA ILE A 567 -24.99 12.70 -2.71
C ILE A 567 -25.15 12.69 -4.24
N PRO A 568 -25.35 13.88 -4.86
CA PRO A 568 -25.45 13.97 -6.32
C PRO A 568 -24.15 13.52 -7.01
N GLN A 569 -24.27 12.68 -8.02
CA GLN A 569 -23.12 12.28 -8.82
C GLN A 569 -22.64 13.44 -9.72
N PRO A 570 -21.33 13.74 -9.74
CA PRO A 570 -20.79 14.77 -10.61
C PRO A 570 -20.90 14.34 -12.09
N LYS A 571 -21.16 15.30 -12.99
CA LYS A 571 -21.12 15.05 -14.44
C LYS A 571 -19.68 14.87 -14.89
N THR A 572 -19.36 13.72 -15.46
CA THR A 572 -18.02 13.33 -15.89
C THR A 572 -17.90 13.18 -17.41
N VAL A 573 -16.67 13.28 -17.93
CA VAL A 573 -16.32 13.00 -19.33
C VAL A 573 -16.01 11.51 -19.50
N PHE A 574 -15.24 10.94 -18.57
CA PHE A 574 -15.03 9.51 -18.47
C PHE A 574 -16.29 8.79 -17.98
N ASP A 575 -16.47 7.59 -18.48
CA ASP A 575 -17.45 6.64 -17.93
C ASP A 575 -16.88 5.93 -16.70
N PHE A 576 -17.41 6.28 -15.51
CA PHE A 576 -17.08 5.63 -14.22
C PHE A 576 -18.13 4.61 -13.79
N SER A 577 -19.06 4.22 -14.66
CA SER A 577 -20.16 3.33 -14.30
C SER A 577 -19.74 1.96 -13.76
N LYS A 578 -18.58 1.46 -14.21
CA LYS A 578 -17.99 0.21 -13.69
C LYS A 578 -17.66 0.28 -12.20
N ASP A 579 -17.36 1.48 -11.72
CA ASP A 579 -16.97 1.74 -10.34
C ASP A 579 -18.14 2.23 -9.48
N GLY A 580 -19.30 2.44 -10.08
CA GLY A 580 -20.49 3.04 -9.45
C GLY A 580 -20.56 4.57 -9.59
N GLY A 581 -19.46 5.22 -9.97
CA GLY A 581 -19.32 6.66 -10.12
C GLY A 581 -17.92 7.15 -9.76
N LEU A 582 -17.72 8.46 -9.86
CA LEU A 582 -16.42 9.09 -9.54
C LEU A 582 -16.16 9.12 -8.02
N LEU A 583 -17.19 9.38 -7.22
CA LEU A 583 -17.09 9.34 -5.76
C LEU A 583 -16.79 7.92 -5.27
N GLU A 584 -17.53 6.93 -5.78
CA GLU A 584 -17.36 5.53 -5.43
C GLU A 584 -15.97 5.00 -5.79
N LEU A 585 -15.37 5.48 -6.89
CA LEU A 585 -13.97 5.15 -7.21
C LEU A 585 -13.00 5.70 -6.16
N ALA A 586 -13.24 6.89 -5.60
CA ALA A 586 -12.44 7.42 -4.50
C ALA A 586 -12.68 6.64 -3.19
N GLU A 587 -13.92 6.19 -2.94
CA GLU A 587 -14.33 5.40 -1.77
C GLU A 587 -13.76 3.97 -1.77
N LYS A 588 -13.30 3.44 -2.91
CA LYS A 588 -12.56 2.18 -2.95
C LYS A 588 -11.29 2.18 -2.10
N CYS A 589 -10.74 3.35 -1.80
CA CYS A 589 -9.54 3.43 -0.96
C CYS A 589 -9.83 2.90 0.45
N SER A 590 -9.34 1.68 0.74
CA SER A 590 -9.44 1.05 2.07
C SER A 590 -8.57 1.71 3.14
N GLY A 591 -7.67 2.65 2.78
CA GLY A 591 -6.74 3.24 3.73
C GLY A 591 -5.51 2.38 4.06
N SER A 592 -5.39 1.16 3.50
CA SER A 592 -4.31 0.19 3.78
C SER A 592 -2.89 0.74 3.59
N GLY A 593 -2.73 1.85 2.86
CA GLY A 593 -1.46 2.55 2.72
C GLY A 593 -0.43 1.87 1.82
N ASP A 594 -0.79 0.95 0.91
CA ASP A 594 0.15 0.36 -0.07
C ASP A 594 0.90 1.40 -0.89
N CYS A 595 0.33 2.59 -1.03
CA CYS A 595 0.96 3.77 -1.63
C CYS A 595 2.02 4.45 -0.74
N ARG A 596 2.32 3.92 0.43
CA ARG A 596 3.38 4.37 1.35
C ARG A 596 4.60 3.44 1.40
N LYS A 597 4.72 2.52 0.47
CA LYS A 597 5.93 1.70 0.31
C LYS A 597 7.12 2.58 -0.02
N THR A 598 8.28 2.16 0.45
CA THR A 598 9.56 2.75 0.06
C THR A 598 10.09 2.08 -1.20
N GLU A 599 11.13 2.65 -1.79
CA GLU A 599 11.86 2.04 -2.91
C GLU A 599 12.50 0.69 -2.54
N ILE A 600 12.77 0.44 -1.26
CA ILE A 600 13.32 -0.83 -0.74
C ILE A 600 12.32 -1.96 -0.95
N SER A 601 11.04 -1.71 -0.68
CA SER A 601 9.95 -2.67 -0.90
C SER A 601 9.61 -2.88 -2.39
N GLY A 602 10.18 -2.08 -3.29
CA GLY A 602 9.94 -2.16 -4.73
C GLY A 602 8.56 -1.67 -5.17
N GLY A 603 8.23 -1.95 -6.45
CA GLY A 603 7.01 -1.44 -7.08
C GLY A 603 7.15 -0.03 -7.66
N THR A 604 6.03 0.53 -8.12
CA THR A 604 6.00 1.86 -8.78
C THR A 604 5.13 2.87 -8.03
N MET A 605 4.16 2.41 -7.28
CA MET A 605 3.16 3.23 -6.57
C MET A 605 3.74 3.84 -5.28
N CYS A 606 3.55 5.00 -5.01
CA CYS A 606 3.51 6.33 -5.53
C CYS A 606 4.93 6.93 -5.59
N PRO A 607 5.49 7.25 -6.74
CA PRO A 607 6.87 7.75 -6.84
C PRO A 607 7.09 9.06 -6.08
N SER A 608 6.08 9.94 -6.04
CA SER A 608 6.14 11.18 -5.27
C SER A 608 6.30 10.93 -3.77
N TYR A 609 5.56 9.98 -3.18
CA TYR A 609 5.75 9.62 -1.78
C TYR A 609 7.12 8.98 -1.51
N MET A 610 7.59 8.09 -2.39
CA MET A 610 8.92 7.48 -2.25
C MET A 610 10.02 8.53 -2.13
N ALA A 611 9.89 9.65 -2.86
CA ALA A 611 10.88 10.74 -2.81
C ALA A 611 10.66 11.73 -1.64
N THR A 612 9.41 12.04 -1.29
CA THR A 612 9.10 13.12 -0.33
C THR A 612 8.82 12.65 1.09
N ARG A 613 8.38 11.39 1.25
CA ARG A 613 7.89 10.81 2.51
C ARG A 613 6.73 11.60 3.15
N ARG A 614 5.99 12.35 2.35
CA ARG A 614 4.83 13.14 2.81
C ARG A 614 3.53 12.42 2.53
N GLU A 615 2.63 12.35 3.53
CA GLU A 615 1.30 11.72 3.39
C GLU A 615 0.53 12.28 2.18
N ARG A 616 0.52 13.59 1.97
CA ARG A 616 -0.19 14.26 0.87
C ARG A 616 0.17 13.73 -0.52
N ASP A 617 1.33 13.12 -0.69
CA ASP A 617 1.86 12.65 -1.98
C ASP A 617 1.49 11.19 -2.27
N THR A 618 0.60 10.60 -1.47
CA THR A 618 0.10 9.23 -1.62
C THR A 618 -1.20 9.14 -2.42
N THR A 619 -1.52 7.96 -2.97
CA THR A 619 -2.85 7.69 -3.55
C THR A 619 -3.95 7.79 -2.47
N ARG A 620 -3.67 7.32 -1.25
CA ARG A 620 -4.59 7.39 -0.10
C ARG A 620 -5.00 8.83 0.19
N ALA A 621 -4.05 9.73 0.29
CA ALA A 621 -4.31 11.16 0.50
C ALA A 621 -5.17 11.74 -0.61
N ARG A 622 -4.79 11.48 -1.86
CA ARG A 622 -5.52 11.96 -3.04
C ARG A 622 -6.95 11.42 -3.11
N ALA A 623 -7.17 10.15 -2.78
CA ALA A 623 -8.51 9.58 -2.70
C ALA A 623 -9.33 10.20 -1.55
N ASN A 624 -8.72 10.42 -0.38
CA ASN A 624 -9.41 11.01 0.78
C ASN A 624 -9.85 12.44 0.53
N ILE A 625 -9.01 13.28 -0.10
CA ILE A 625 -9.41 14.66 -0.39
C ILE A 625 -10.47 14.74 -1.50
N LEU A 626 -10.41 13.88 -2.51
CA LEU A 626 -11.43 13.80 -3.55
C LEU A 626 -12.75 13.28 -2.98
N ARG A 627 -12.71 12.27 -2.11
CA ARG A 627 -13.90 11.81 -1.39
C ARG A 627 -14.52 12.94 -0.59
N HIS A 628 -13.75 13.66 0.21
CA HIS A 628 -14.22 14.82 0.98
C HIS A 628 -14.82 15.88 0.07
N PHE A 629 -14.18 16.20 -1.04
CA PHE A 629 -14.63 17.20 -2.01
C PHE A 629 -15.96 16.80 -2.67
N TYR A 630 -16.10 15.59 -3.16
CA TYR A 630 -17.30 15.13 -3.88
C TYR A 630 -18.45 14.73 -2.95
N SER A 631 -18.19 14.39 -1.68
CA SER A 631 -19.24 14.10 -0.70
C SER A 631 -19.83 15.37 -0.04
N ASN A 632 -19.22 16.54 -0.24
CA ASN A 632 -19.77 17.79 0.27
C ASN A 632 -21.01 18.19 -0.52
N GLN A 633 -22.13 18.44 0.16
CA GLN A 633 -23.39 18.85 -0.44
C GLN A 633 -23.43 20.33 -0.86
N SER A 634 -22.55 21.15 -0.30
CA SER A 634 -22.42 22.56 -0.65
C SER A 634 -21.67 22.71 -1.97
N ALA A 635 -21.99 23.74 -2.77
CA ALA A 635 -21.19 24.07 -3.94
C ALA A 635 -19.73 24.34 -3.54
N PRO A 636 -18.74 23.67 -4.18
CA PRO A 636 -17.35 23.84 -3.79
C PRO A 636 -16.88 25.29 -3.94
N SER A 637 -16.16 25.79 -2.95
CA SER A 637 -15.53 27.09 -2.99
C SER A 637 -14.20 27.07 -3.74
N GLU A 638 -13.66 28.25 -4.09
CA GLU A 638 -12.30 28.36 -4.63
C GLU A 638 -11.24 27.73 -3.71
N HIS A 639 -11.42 27.89 -2.41
CA HIS A 639 -10.59 27.31 -1.37
C HIS A 639 -10.54 25.76 -1.48
N ASP A 640 -11.71 25.13 -1.65
CA ASP A 640 -11.79 23.65 -1.78
C ASP A 640 -11.08 23.18 -3.04
N TYR A 641 -11.24 23.88 -4.16
CA TYR A 641 -10.53 23.56 -5.41
C TYR A 641 -9.01 23.68 -5.26
N GLU A 642 -8.50 24.74 -4.62
CA GLU A 642 -7.06 24.89 -4.42
C GLU A 642 -6.48 23.85 -3.46
N ALA A 643 -7.22 23.45 -2.42
CA ALA A 643 -6.84 22.38 -1.51
C ALA A 643 -6.70 21.02 -2.26
N VAL A 644 -7.66 20.67 -3.10
CA VAL A 644 -7.60 19.44 -3.91
C VAL A 644 -6.47 19.50 -4.93
N LYS A 645 -6.34 20.62 -5.64
CA LYS A 645 -5.28 20.84 -6.65
C LYS A 645 -3.89 20.65 -6.04
N ASP A 646 -3.65 21.22 -4.85
CA ASP A 646 -2.37 21.10 -4.14
C ASP A 646 -2.00 19.63 -3.86
N VAL A 647 -2.94 18.81 -3.41
CA VAL A 647 -2.72 17.39 -3.13
C VAL A 647 -2.55 16.57 -4.41
N LEU A 648 -3.22 16.95 -5.51
CA LEU A 648 -3.11 16.26 -6.80
C LEU A 648 -1.88 16.67 -7.61
N ASP A 649 -1.25 17.80 -7.31
CA ASP A 649 -0.21 18.41 -8.13
C ASP A 649 0.96 17.45 -8.39
N LEU A 650 1.51 16.84 -7.34
CA LEU A 650 2.63 15.91 -7.43
C LEU A 650 2.25 14.48 -7.86
N CYS A 651 1.02 14.25 -8.34
CA CYS A 651 0.66 12.96 -8.94
C CYS A 651 1.20 12.87 -10.38
N LEU A 652 2.10 11.92 -10.61
CA LEU A 652 2.74 11.68 -11.91
C LEU A 652 1.83 11.00 -12.94
N SER A 653 0.61 10.59 -12.58
CA SER A 653 -0.30 9.79 -13.42
C SER A 653 0.35 8.52 -13.99
N CYS A 654 1.21 7.87 -13.21
CA CYS A 654 1.97 6.67 -13.61
C CYS A 654 1.11 5.40 -13.70
N LYS A 655 -0.16 5.46 -13.30
CA LYS A 655 -1.15 4.36 -13.29
C LYS A 655 -0.82 3.18 -12.37
N ALA A 656 0.29 3.20 -11.63
CA ALA A 656 0.64 2.10 -10.73
C ALA A 656 -0.46 1.80 -9.71
N CYS A 657 -1.15 2.81 -9.20
CA CYS A 657 -2.28 2.62 -8.28
C CYS A 657 -3.47 1.84 -8.88
N LYS A 658 -3.65 1.81 -10.19
CA LYS A 658 -4.67 0.97 -10.83
C LYS A 658 -4.34 -0.52 -10.76
N ALA A 659 -3.06 -0.88 -10.82
CA ALA A 659 -2.58 -2.26 -10.84
C ALA A 659 -2.10 -2.74 -9.47
N GLU A 660 -1.18 -2.00 -8.84
CA GLU A 660 -0.53 -2.40 -7.58
C GLU A 660 -1.40 -2.17 -6.34
N CYS A 661 -2.36 -1.23 -6.38
CA CYS A 661 -3.29 -1.04 -5.29
C CYS A 661 -4.31 -2.19 -5.28
N PRO A 662 -4.44 -2.97 -4.21
CA PRO A 662 -5.42 -4.06 -4.15
C PRO A 662 -6.85 -3.57 -4.36
N SER A 663 -7.17 -2.35 -3.92
CA SER A 663 -8.47 -1.70 -4.15
C SER A 663 -8.59 -1.03 -5.54
N SER A 664 -7.61 -1.15 -6.42
CA SER A 664 -7.61 -0.65 -7.81
C SER A 664 -8.04 0.81 -7.98
N VAL A 665 -7.58 1.71 -7.11
CA VAL A 665 -7.90 3.14 -7.13
C VAL A 665 -7.24 3.83 -8.32
N ASP A 666 -7.99 4.14 -9.40
CA ASP A 666 -7.44 4.79 -10.62
C ASP A 666 -7.29 6.32 -10.44
N MET A 667 -6.26 6.72 -9.72
CA MET A 667 -5.97 8.13 -9.45
C MET A 667 -5.65 8.92 -10.73
N ALA A 668 -5.11 8.29 -11.76
CA ALA A 668 -4.79 8.98 -13.01
C ALA A 668 -6.04 9.49 -13.71
N LYS A 669 -7.11 8.69 -13.77
CA LYS A 669 -8.42 9.11 -14.31
C LYS A 669 -9.07 10.17 -13.42
N MET A 670 -9.09 9.97 -12.11
CA MET A 670 -9.70 10.95 -11.18
C MET A 670 -9.03 12.32 -11.26
N LYS A 671 -7.68 12.37 -11.31
CA LYS A 671 -6.93 13.63 -11.49
C LYS A 671 -7.29 14.31 -12.81
N ALA A 672 -7.34 13.55 -13.91
CA ALA A 672 -7.66 14.10 -15.22
C ALA A 672 -9.10 14.66 -15.27
N GLU A 673 -10.07 13.94 -14.70
CA GLU A 673 -11.46 14.36 -14.60
C GLU A 673 -11.63 15.63 -13.74
N PHE A 674 -11.06 15.65 -12.52
CA PHE A 674 -11.09 16.84 -11.66
C PHE A 674 -10.49 18.07 -12.36
N THR A 675 -9.35 17.88 -13.03
CA THR A 675 -8.69 18.96 -13.76
C THR A 675 -9.57 19.47 -14.91
N GLN A 676 -10.24 18.57 -15.64
CA GLN A 676 -11.17 18.93 -16.72
C GLN A 676 -12.36 19.74 -16.20
N GLN A 677 -12.94 19.32 -15.05
CA GLN A 677 -14.05 20.07 -14.43
C GLN A 677 -13.60 21.49 -14.08
N ARG A 678 -12.42 21.62 -13.49
CA ARG A 678 -11.85 22.93 -13.13
C ARG A 678 -11.60 23.80 -14.38
N TYR A 679 -11.12 23.22 -15.47
CA TYR A 679 -10.90 23.95 -16.71
C TYR A 679 -12.18 24.44 -17.39
N ARG A 680 -13.31 23.75 -17.22
CA ARG A 680 -14.61 24.21 -17.70
C ARG A 680 -15.08 25.47 -16.98
N GLU A 681 -14.71 25.65 -15.71
CA GLU A 681 -15.08 26.79 -14.87
C GLU A 681 -14.11 27.99 -15.06
N LYS A 682 -12.82 27.74 -15.01
CA LYS A 682 -11.76 28.79 -14.95
C LYS A 682 -11.00 28.97 -16.28
N GLY A 683 -11.25 28.13 -17.26
CA GLY A 683 -10.47 28.11 -18.50
C GLY A 683 -9.16 27.33 -18.40
N VAL A 684 -8.59 27.02 -19.54
CA VAL A 684 -7.37 26.19 -19.64
C VAL A 684 -6.13 27.07 -19.58
N PRO A 685 -5.15 26.80 -18.68
CA PRO A 685 -3.88 27.53 -18.62
C PRO A 685 -3.08 27.41 -19.94
N LEU A 686 -2.32 28.46 -20.28
CA LEU A 686 -1.55 28.50 -21.53
C LEU A 686 -0.57 27.33 -21.65
N ARG A 687 0.17 27.00 -20.58
CA ARG A 687 1.11 25.86 -20.56
C ARG A 687 0.39 24.54 -20.84
N ALA A 688 -0.78 24.31 -20.24
CA ALA A 688 -1.57 23.11 -20.51
C ALA A 688 -2.05 23.04 -21.97
N LYS A 689 -2.44 24.19 -22.58
CA LYS A 689 -2.78 24.26 -24.01
C LYS A 689 -1.57 23.93 -24.89
N LEU A 690 -0.39 24.46 -24.58
CA LEU A 690 0.82 24.21 -25.36
C LEU A 690 1.21 22.71 -25.30
N VAL A 691 1.25 22.12 -24.11
CA VAL A 691 1.59 20.70 -23.92
C VAL A 691 0.53 19.80 -24.57
N GLY A 692 -0.77 20.08 -24.38
CA GLY A 692 -1.85 19.31 -25.00
C GLY A 692 -1.77 19.31 -26.54
N ASN A 693 -1.46 20.47 -27.14
CA ASN A 693 -1.32 20.60 -28.60
C ASN A 693 0.10 20.27 -29.11
N PHE A 694 0.88 19.46 -28.39
CA PHE A 694 2.25 19.07 -28.75
C PHE A 694 2.37 18.63 -30.22
N THR A 695 1.51 17.73 -30.66
CA THR A 695 1.49 17.22 -32.05
C THR A 695 1.37 18.32 -33.08
N LYS A 696 0.47 19.30 -32.87
CA LYS A 696 0.29 20.45 -33.78
C LYS A 696 1.53 21.33 -33.78
N LEU A 697 2.13 21.56 -32.63
CA LEU A 697 3.36 22.37 -32.52
C LEU A 697 4.54 21.67 -33.19
N MET A 698 4.71 20.37 -33.00
CA MET A 698 5.75 19.59 -33.66
C MET A 698 5.54 19.51 -35.18
N SER A 699 4.30 19.38 -35.62
CA SER A 699 3.96 19.43 -37.05
C SER A 699 4.37 20.76 -37.68
N LEU A 700 4.11 21.88 -37.02
CA LEU A 700 4.53 23.20 -37.48
C LEU A 700 6.06 23.36 -37.43
N ALA A 701 6.71 22.95 -36.34
CA ALA A 701 8.16 23.04 -36.21
C ALA A 701 8.90 22.14 -37.21
N SER A 702 8.28 21.02 -37.66
CA SER A 702 8.86 20.12 -38.67
C SER A 702 9.01 20.72 -40.05
N ILE A 703 8.47 21.92 -40.28
CA ILE A 703 8.73 22.71 -41.53
C ILE A 703 10.19 23.22 -41.54
N ALA A 704 10.74 23.55 -40.37
CA ALA A 704 12.12 24.03 -40.22
C ALA A 704 12.80 23.37 -38.98
N PRO A 705 13.08 22.05 -39.02
CA PRO A 705 13.64 21.34 -37.86
C PRO A 705 14.95 21.92 -37.37
N TRP A 706 15.77 22.44 -38.29
CA TRP A 706 17.06 23.07 -37.98
C TRP A 706 16.91 24.31 -37.08
N ALA A 707 15.87 25.08 -37.24
CA ALA A 707 15.63 26.27 -36.41
C ALA A 707 15.20 25.87 -35.01
N TYR A 708 14.32 24.89 -34.85
CA TYR A 708 13.95 24.31 -33.54
C TYR A 708 15.17 23.74 -32.85
N ASN A 709 15.91 22.87 -33.51
CA ASN A 709 17.10 22.22 -32.94
C ASN A 709 18.23 23.26 -32.62
N GLY A 710 18.35 24.33 -33.41
CA GLY A 710 19.30 25.42 -33.13
C GLY A 710 18.97 26.20 -31.86
N ILE A 711 17.68 26.47 -31.60
CA ILE A 711 17.23 27.12 -30.37
C ILE A 711 17.50 26.21 -29.16
N TYR A 712 17.08 24.96 -29.21
CA TYR A 712 17.18 24.03 -28.08
C TYR A 712 18.58 23.40 -27.93
N GLY A 713 19.42 23.43 -28.97
CA GLY A 713 20.83 23.04 -28.92
C GLY A 713 21.74 24.10 -28.25
N SER A 714 21.38 25.40 -28.36
CA SER A 714 22.06 26.46 -27.66
C SER A 714 21.65 26.56 -26.19
N SER A 715 22.58 26.43 -25.26
CA SER A 715 22.27 26.46 -23.82
C SER A 715 21.56 27.77 -23.40
N ALA A 716 22.00 28.93 -23.89
CA ALA A 716 21.41 30.23 -23.55
C ALA A 716 19.98 30.37 -24.12
N LEU A 717 19.80 30.05 -25.41
CA LEU A 717 18.46 30.12 -26.05
C LEU A 717 17.46 29.11 -25.44
N ARG A 718 17.90 27.91 -25.15
CA ARG A 718 17.11 26.90 -24.47
C ARG A 718 16.63 27.37 -23.10
N GLN A 719 17.53 27.91 -22.27
CA GLN A 719 17.17 28.44 -20.94
C GLN A 719 16.12 29.55 -21.05
N LEU A 720 16.24 30.43 -22.01
CA LEU A 720 15.28 31.51 -22.25
C LEU A 720 13.94 30.93 -22.71
N ALA A 721 13.95 30.04 -23.71
CA ALA A 721 12.75 29.40 -24.23
C ALA A 721 12.02 28.60 -23.16
N ASN A 722 12.73 27.79 -22.36
CA ASN A 722 12.15 27.02 -21.27
C ASN A 722 11.46 27.93 -20.24
N ARG A 723 12.11 29.00 -19.78
CA ARG A 723 11.51 29.95 -18.83
C ARG A 723 10.24 30.61 -19.35
N THR A 724 10.17 30.94 -20.64
CA THR A 724 8.97 31.59 -21.21
C THR A 724 7.74 30.68 -21.19
N VAL A 725 7.93 29.34 -21.22
CA VAL A 725 6.83 28.38 -21.15
C VAL A 725 6.67 27.73 -19.76
N GLY A 726 7.46 28.19 -18.75
CA GLY A 726 7.42 27.66 -17.38
C GLY A 726 8.07 26.29 -17.26
N PHE A 727 9.07 25.99 -18.10
CA PHE A 727 9.91 24.79 -17.96
C PHE A 727 11.24 25.11 -17.29
N HIS A 728 11.82 24.13 -16.60
CA HIS A 728 13.05 24.32 -15.88
C HIS A 728 14.25 24.55 -16.83
N PRO A 729 15.09 25.58 -16.58
CA PRO A 729 16.18 25.97 -17.48
C PRO A 729 17.21 24.88 -17.79
N LYS A 730 17.45 23.97 -16.84
CA LYS A 730 18.41 22.85 -17.02
C LYS A 730 17.90 21.73 -17.91
N ARG A 731 16.58 21.63 -18.18
CA ARG A 731 16.04 20.55 -19.00
C ARG A 731 16.50 20.66 -20.44
N SER A 732 16.99 19.56 -20.98
CA SER A 732 17.12 19.41 -22.43
C SER A 732 15.74 19.20 -23.06
N MET A 733 15.60 19.49 -24.34
CA MET A 733 14.36 19.24 -25.07
C MET A 733 14.60 18.14 -26.10
N PRO A 734 13.58 17.29 -26.39
CA PRO A 734 13.70 16.27 -27.42
C PRO A 734 14.03 16.90 -28.78
N GLU A 735 15.03 16.36 -29.48
CA GLU A 735 15.40 16.83 -30.82
C GLU A 735 14.26 16.53 -31.82
N LEU A 736 14.11 17.39 -32.78
CA LEU A 736 13.16 17.21 -33.89
C LEU A 736 13.88 16.57 -35.07
N ALA A 737 13.35 15.46 -35.56
CA ALA A 737 13.96 14.78 -36.71
C ALA A 737 13.84 15.59 -38.01
N GLY A 738 14.79 15.44 -38.90
CA GLY A 738 14.78 16.12 -40.24
C GLY A 738 13.65 15.69 -41.16
N THR A 739 13.04 14.52 -40.89
CA THR A 739 11.86 14.01 -41.62
C THR A 739 10.96 13.28 -40.64
N THR A 740 9.66 13.23 -40.87
CA THR A 740 8.74 12.47 -40.03
C THR A 740 8.77 10.99 -40.38
N LEU A 741 8.45 10.10 -39.41
CA LEU A 741 8.36 8.67 -39.67
C LEU A 741 7.35 8.34 -40.79
N ARG A 742 6.19 9.04 -40.81
CA ARG A 742 5.18 8.88 -41.90
C ARG A 742 5.69 9.30 -43.27
N GLN A 743 6.51 10.34 -43.35
CA GLN A 743 7.12 10.76 -44.62
C GLN A 743 8.16 9.74 -45.11
N TRP A 744 9.04 9.30 -44.18
CA TRP A 744 10.01 8.25 -44.48
C TRP A 744 9.33 6.95 -44.93
N PHE A 745 8.30 6.51 -44.21
CA PHE A 745 7.59 5.24 -44.50
C PHE A 745 6.97 5.23 -45.93
N LYS A 746 6.50 6.37 -46.45
CA LYS A 746 5.99 6.47 -47.83
C LYS A 746 7.07 6.15 -48.89
N THR A 747 8.32 6.39 -48.58
CA THR A 747 9.47 6.16 -49.46
C THR A 747 10.14 4.82 -49.23
N TYR A 748 9.90 4.20 -48.06
CA TYR A 748 10.45 2.90 -47.69
C TYR A 748 9.87 1.80 -48.60
N ARG A 749 10.74 0.86 -49.03
CA ARG A 749 10.34 -0.31 -49.82
C ARG A 749 10.66 -1.54 -49.00
N SER A 750 9.61 -2.28 -48.63
CA SER A 750 9.74 -3.57 -47.93
C SER A 750 10.43 -4.58 -48.85
N GLN A 751 11.21 -5.45 -48.25
CA GLN A 751 11.83 -6.59 -48.91
C GLN A 751 10.89 -7.80 -48.98
N VAL A 752 9.80 -7.78 -48.23
CA VAL A 752 8.77 -8.82 -48.19
C VAL A 752 7.69 -8.57 -49.20
N SER A 753 7.44 -9.56 -50.09
CA SER A 753 6.57 -9.41 -51.26
C SER A 753 5.49 -10.51 -51.46
N SER A 754 5.19 -11.32 -50.45
CA SER A 754 4.27 -12.47 -50.58
C SER A 754 2.86 -12.14 -50.01
N SER A 755 1.80 -12.59 -50.69
CA SER A 755 0.41 -12.47 -50.25
C SER A 755 0.02 -13.38 -49.09
N SER A 756 0.90 -14.33 -48.72
CA SER A 756 0.74 -15.25 -47.58
C SER A 756 1.50 -14.81 -46.31
N THR A 757 2.12 -13.63 -46.34
CA THR A 757 3.00 -13.16 -45.24
C THR A 757 2.18 -12.53 -44.12
N PRO A 758 2.51 -12.81 -42.83
CA PRO A 758 1.85 -12.18 -41.71
C PRO A 758 1.97 -10.64 -41.78
N SER A 759 0.88 -9.94 -41.55
CA SER A 759 0.85 -8.48 -41.53
C SER A 759 0.63 -7.92 -40.13
N VAL A 760 1.19 -6.74 -39.86
CA VAL A 760 1.04 -6.05 -38.60
C VAL A 760 0.76 -4.56 -38.83
N LEU A 761 -0.21 -4.01 -38.09
CA LEU A 761 -0.51 -2.59 -38.14
C LEU A 761 0.36 -1.83 -37.13
N LEU A 762 1.14 -0.86 -37.59
CA LEU A 762 1.97 0.00 -36.74
C LEU A 762 1.26 1.32 -36.43
N PHE A 763 1.01 1.57 -35.14
CA PHE A 763 0.54 2.86 -34.64
C PHE A 763 1.71 3.85 -34.60
N CYS A 764 1.68 4.84 -35.48
CA CYS A 764 2.70 5.87 -35.54
C CYS A 764 2.29 7.03 -34.63
N ASP A 765 2.68 6.90 -33.34
CA ASP A 765 2.36 7.88 -32.31
C ASP A 765 3.07 9.24 -32.51
N GLU A 766 2.65 10.23 -31.75
CA GLU A 766 3.10 11.62 -31.84
C GLU A 766 4.60 11.80 -31.52
N PHE A 767 5.17 10.97 -30.65
CA PHE A 767 6.59 11.04 -30.27
C PHE A 767 7.47 10.34 -31.30
N THR A 768 7.09 9.12 -31.68
CA THR A 768 7.80 8.33 -32.71
C THR A 768 7.76 9.01 -34.06
N ASN A 769 6.66 9.75 -34.38
CA ASN A 769 6.55 10.44 -35.66
C ASN A 769 7.48 11.64 -35.83
N TYR A 770 7.82 12.37 -34.76
CA TYR A 770 8.55 13.64 -34.84
C TYR A 770 9.92 13.62 -34.18
N ASN A 771 10.06 12.93 -33.06
CA ASN A 771 11.27 12.98 -32.22
C ASN A 771 12.07 11.67 -32.27
N ASP A 772 11.40 10.53 -32.11
CA ASP A 772 12.05 9.20 -32.07
C ASP A 772 11.94 8.46 -33.42
N VAL A 773 12.11 9.21 -34.51
CA VAL A 773 11.97 8.67 -35.89
C VAL A 773 12.91 7.51 -36.15
N ALA A 774 14.15 7.57 -35.65
CA ALA A 774 15.14 6.48 -35.76
C ALA A 774 14.65 5.17 -35.10
N VAL A 775 13.97 5.26 -33.96
CA VAL A 775 13.33 4.09 -33.30
C VAL A 775 12.28 3.47 -34.21
N GLY A 776 11.40 4.32 -34.78
CA GLY A 776 10.36 3.86 -35.73
C GLY A 776 10.94 3.23 -36.98
N GLN A 777 12.00 3.81 -37.55
CA GLN A 777 12.69 3.28 -38.74
C GLN A 777 13.28 1.90 -38.48
N LYS A 778 14.06 1.75 -37.38
CA LYS A 778 14.67 0.47 -36.97
C LYS A 778 13.61 -0.59 -36.66
N ALA A 779 12.48 -0.20 -36.03
CA ALA A 779 11.39 -1.12 -35.73
C ALA A 779 10.75 -1.66 -37.02
N VAL A 780 10.48 -0.80 -38.00
CA VAL A 780 9.96 -1.22 -39.32
C VAL A 780 10.94 -2.12 -40.05
N GLN A 781 12.23 -1.75 -40.09
CA GLN A 781 13.28 -2.53 -40.73
C GLN A 781 13.52 -3.88 -40.05
N LEU A 782 13.46 -3.94 -38.71
CA LEU A 782 13.53 -5.18 -37.95
C LEU A 782 12.37 -6.12 -38.32
N LEU A 783 11.14 -5.62 -38.32
CA LEU A 783 9.96 -6.42 -38.64
C LEU A 783 10.00 -6.92 -40.11
N ASP A 784 10.47 -6.10 -41.05
CA ASP A 784 10.67 -6.48 -42.44
C ASP A 784 11.73 -7.60 -42.58
N ARG A 785 12.86 -7.50 -41.84
CA ARG A 785 13.92 -8.54 -41.82
C ARG A 785 13.43 -9.84 -41.14
N LEU A 786 12.50 -9.77 -40.18
CA LEU A 786 11.82 -10.90 -39.55
C LEU A 786 10.69 -11.50 -40.42
N GLY A 787 10.45 -10.95 -41.63
CA GLY A 787 9.47 -11.46 -42.57
C GLY A 787 8.04 -10.96 -42.40
N TYR A 788 7.82 -9.83 -41.76
CA TYR A 788 6.46 -9.25 -41.55
C TYR A 788 6.20 -8.07 -42.47
N VAL A 789 4.96 -8.00 -43.00
CA VAL A 789 4.48 -6.82 -43.75
C VAL A 789 3.98 -5.78 -42.78
N VAL A 790 4.67 -4.65 -42.65
CA VAL A 790 4.25 -3.53 -41.82
C VAL A 790 3.33 -2.58 -42.59
N THR A 791 2.18 -2.24 -42.02
CA THR A 791 1.24 -1.26 -42.55
C THR A 791 1.00 -0.16 -41.52
N MET A 792 1.07 1.10 -41.91
CA MET A 792 0.66 2.23 -41.09
C MET A 792 -0.76 2.67 -41.47
N PRO A 793 -1.81 2.31 -40.72
CA PRO A 793 -3.17 2.69 -41.03
C PRO A 793 -3.37 4.20 -40.85
N LYS A 794 -4.45 4.72 -41.47
CA LYS A 794 -4.87 6.10 -41.22
C LYS A 794 -5.40 6.22 -39.79
N HIS A 795 -4.77 7.06 -38.96
CA HIS A 795 -5.19 7.36 -37.61
C HIS A 795 -4.80 8.80 -37.22
N VAL A 796 -5.30 9.29 -36.07
CA VAL A 796 -4.89 10.55 -35.46
C VAL A 796 -3.94 10.26 -34.26
N GLU A 797 -3.45 11.30 -33.59
CA GLU A 797 -2.63 11.16 -32.36
C GLU A 797 -3.34 10.38 -31.26
N SER A 798 -2.59 9.85 -30.28
CA SER A 798 -3.15 9.02 -29.22
C SER A 798 -4.05 9.77 -28.22
N GLY A 799 -3.91 11.09 -28.12
CA GLY A 799 -4.54 11.90 -27.08
C GLY A 799 -3.82 11.88 -25.73
N ARG A 800 -2.66 11.18 -25.63
CA ARG A 800 -1.90 11.08 -24.38
C ARG A 800 -1.45 12.45 -23.85
N THR A 801 -1.03 13.34 -24.72
CA THR A 801 -0.63 14.70 -24.37
C THR A 801 -1.77 15.50 -23.73
N TYR A 802 -2.98 15.38 -24.26
CA TYR A 802 -4.19 16.01 -23.69
C TYR A 802 -4.55 15.41 -22.33
N LEU A 803 -4.58 14.06 -22.23
CA LEU A 803 -4.88 13.36 -20.96
C LEU A 803 -3.90 13.73 -19.84
N SER A 804 -2.62 13.87 -20.16
CA SER A 804 -1.58 14.23 -19.18
C SER A 804 -1.80 15.62 -18.55
N LYS A 805 -2.55 16.50 -19.23
CA LYS A 805 -2.89 17.85 -18.76
C LYS A 805 -4.36 18.03 -18.38
N GLY A 806 -5.12 16.93 -18.26
CA GLY A 806 -6.52 16.96 -17.87
C GLY A 806 -7.47 17.57 -18.95
N LEU A 807 -7.04 17.59 -20.22
CA LEU A 807 -7.86 18.05 -21.36
C LEU A 807 -8.67 16.87 -21.90
N VAL A 808 -9.53 16.30 -21.07
CA VAL A 808 -10.24 15.05 -21.33
C VAL A 808 -11.24 15.18 -22.48
N ASP A 809 -11.90 16.33 -22.62
CA ASP A 809 -12.82 16.61 -23.72
C ASP A 809 -12.12 16.49 -25.10
N GLU A 810 -10.88 16.98 -25.23
CA GLU A 810 -10.10 16.87 -26.47
C GLU A 810 -9.63 15.43 -26.70
N ALA A 811 -9.18 14.74 -25.66
CA ALA A 811 -8.80 13.33 -25.74
C ALA A 811 -9.99 12.44 -26.18
N LYS A 812 -11.21 12.72 -25.69
CA LYS A 812 -12.44 12.03 -26.11
C LYS A 812 -12.71 12.14 -27.62
N LYS A 813 -12.53 13.34 -28.19
CA LYS A 813 -12.69 13.55 -29.64
C LYS A 813 -11.71 12.68 -30.44
N LEU A 814 -10.46 12.57 -29.95
CA LEU A 814 -9.43 11.75 -30.61
C LEU A 814 -9.70 10.24 -30.44
N ALA A 815 -10.16 9.82 -29.29
CA ALA A 815 -10.55 8.44 -29.03
C ALA A 815 -11.68 7.99 -29.98
N ILE A 816 -12.75 8.79 -30.08
CA ILE A 816 -13.86 8.52 -31.00
C ILE A 816 -13.35 8.41 -32.44
N ARG A 817 -12.48 9.34 -32.86
CA ARG A 817 -11.96 9.34 -34.24
C ARG A 817 -11.04 8.14 -34.50
N ASN A 818 -10.17 7.78 -33.58
CA ASN A 818 -9.30 6.62 -33.74
C ASN A 818 -10.10 5.32 -33.77
N VAL A 819 -11.06 5.13 -32.85
CA VAL A 819 -11.92 3.94 -32.84
C VAL A 819 -12.68 3.83 -34.18
N THR A 820 -13.26 4.94 -34.67
CA THR A 820 -13.99 4.96 -35.96
C THR A 820 -13.10 4.60 -37.16
N LEU A 821 -11.84 5.06 -37.18
CA LEU A 821 -10.90 4.79 -38.27
C LEU A 821 -10.32 3.37 -38.24
N LEU A 822 -10.23 2.75 -37.06
CA LEU A 822 -9.49 1.51 -36.85
C LEU A 822 -10.39 0.29 -36.60
N LYS A 823 -11.67 0.47 -36.32
CA LYS A 823 -12.59 -0.60 -35.96
C LYS A 823 -12.70 -1.74 -36.99
N ASP A 824 -12.60 -1.44 -38.28
CA ASP A 824 -12.68 -2.44 -39.33
C ASP A 824 -11.32 -2.99 -39.78
N LEU A 825 -10.22 -2.44 -39.23
CA LEU A 825 -8.84 -2.80 -39.57
C LEU A 825 -8.16 -3.66 -38.51
N VAL A 826 -8.45 -3.39 -37.22
CA VAL A 826 -7.83 -4.08 -36.08
C VAL A 826 -8.65 -5.30 -35.75
N THR A 827 -8.05 -6.49 -35.98
CA THR A 827 -8.65 -7.81 -35.75
C THR A 827 -7.65 -8.71 -35.02
N ASP A 828 -8.05 -9.93 -34.69
CA ASP A 828 -7.17 -10.94 -34.10
C ASP A 828 -6.01 -11.30 -35.06
N ASP A 829 -6.22 -11.23 -36.38
CA ASP A 829 -5.22 -11.54 -37.42
C ASP A 829 -4.38 -10.31 -37.83
N THR A 830 -4.90 -9.12 -37.61
CA THR A 830 -4.23 -7.84 -37.92
C THR A 830 -4.14 -6.95 -36.70
N PRO A 831 -3.29 -7.30 -35.71
CA PRO A 831 -3.15 -6.53 -34.47
C PRO A 831 -2.51 -5.16 -34.69
N LEU A 832 -2.86 -4.21 -33.83
CA LEU A 832 -2.26 -2.88 -33.80
C LEU A 832 -1.12 -2.86 -32.78
N VAL A 833 0.08 -2.55 -33.23
CA VAL A 833 1.30 -2.53 -32.43
C VAL A 833 1.81 -1.10 -32.27
N GLY A 834 2.26 -0.72 -31.10
CA GLY A 834 2.85 0.60 -30.82
C GLY A 834 4.19 0.52 -30.11
N LEU A 835 5.04 1.54 -30.34
CA LEU A 835 6.39 1.65 -29.80
C LEU A 835 6.42 2.44 -28.49
N GLU A 836 5.65 3.52 -28.40
CA GLU A 836 5.57 4.32 -27.16
C GLU A 836 4.49 3.77 -26.21
N PRO A 837 4.87 3.22 -25.05
CA PRO A 837 3.90 2.56 -24.17
C PRO A 837 2.77 3.47 -23.70
N SER A 838 3.06 4.73 -23.39
CA SER A 838 2.04 5.67 -22.92
C SER A 838 1.00 6.03 -23.98
N ALA A 839 1.36 5.98 -25.25
CA ALA A 839 0.48 6.28 -26.38
C ALA A 839 -0.39 5.08 -26.76
N ILE A 840 0.22 3.91 -26.99
CA ILE A 840 -0.52 2.73 -27.45
C ILE A 840 -1.46 2.17 -26.39
N LEU A 841 -1.05 2.21 -25.12
CA LEU A 841 -1.87 1.70 -24.01
C LEU A 841 -3.11 2.56 -23.70
N THR A 842 -3.25 3.78 -24.25
CA THR A 842 -4.51 4.55 -24.19
C THR A 842 -5.67 3.82 -24.84
N PHE A 843 -5.44 3.07 -25.91
CA PHE A 843 -6.46 2.24 -26.56
C PHE A 843 -6.99 1.14 -25.64
N ARG A 844 -6.13 0.59 -24.79
CA ARG A 844 -6.46 -0.49 -23.84
C ARG A 844 -7.17 0.03 -22.60
N ASP A 845 -6.81 1.21 -22.13
CA ASP A 845 -7.21 1.72 -20.81
C ASP A 845 -8.25 2.85 -20.88
N GLU A 846 -7.94 4.00 -21.53
CA GLU A 846 -8.82 5.16 -21.48
C GLU A 846 -9.91 5.17 -22.56
N TYR A 847 -9.65 4.66 -23.77
CA TYR A 847 -10.59 4.74 -24.87
C TYR A 847 -11.94 4.08 -24.60
N PRO A 848 -12.01 2.87 -24.01
CA PRO A 848 -13.29 2.25 -23.66
C PRO A 848 -14.18 3.09 -22.75
N ASP A 849 -13.58 3.96 -21.92
CA ASP A 849 -14.28 4.82 -20.97
C ASP A 849 -14.48 6.27 -21.51
N LEU A 850 -13.95 6.58 -22.71
CA LEU A 850 -14.09 7.89 -23.36
C LEU A 850 -15.10 7.88 -24.49
N VAL A 851 -15.24 6.77 -25.22
CA VAL A 851 -16.13 6.70 -26.37
C VAL A 851 -17.60 6.61 -25.95
N PRO A 852 -18.54 7.07 -26.79
CA PRO A 852 -19.97 6.90 -26.53
C PRO A 852 -20.38 5.43 -26.64
N ALA A 853 -21.56 5.11 -26.11
CA ALA A 853 -22.05 3.73 -25.97
C ALA A 853 -22.05 2.94 -27.30
N GLU A 854 -22.32 3.61 -28.41
CA GLU A 854 -22.36 2.99 -29.73
C GLU A 854 -21.01 2.48 -30.24
N LEU A 855 -19.91 3.06 -29.73
CA LEU A 855 -18.54 2.67 -30.09
C LEU A 855 -17.86 1.83 -29.01
N LYS A 856 -18.51 1.59 -27.86
CA LYS A 856 -17.88 0.92 -26.73
C LYS A 856 -17.47 -0.52 -27.06
N ALA A 857 -18.31 -1.26 -27.77
CA ALA A 857 -17.99 -2.63 -28.20
C ALA A 857 -16.78 -2.66 -29.16
N ASP A 858 -16.71 -1.72 -30.10
CA ASP A 858 -15.58 -1.58 -31.03
C ASP A 858 -14.30 -1.20 -30.28
N ALA A 859 -14.39 -0.26 -29.32
CA ALA A 859 -13.24 0.14 -28.50
C ALA A 859 -12.69 -1.03 -27.67
N LEU A 860 -13.56 -1.85 -27.08
CA LEU A 860 -13.15 -3.05 -26.32
C LEU A 860 -12.52 -4.12 -27.21
N ARG A 861 -13.04 -4.33 -28.43
CA ARG A 861 -12.45 -5.25 -29.41
C ARG A 861 -11.07 -4.78 -29.87
N ILE A 862 -10.92 -3.47 -30.16
CA ILE A 862 -9.62 -2.87 -30.48
C ILE A 862 -8.67 -3.04 -29.28
N ALA A 863 -9.10 -2.74 -28.05
CA ALA A 863 -8.29 -2.84 -26.83
C ALA A 863 -7.70 -4.24 -26.62
N LYS A 864 -8.46 -5.29 -27.02
CA LYS A 864 -7.99 -6.68 -26.95
C LYS A 864 -6.87 -6.99 -27.97
N ASN A 865 -6.90 -6.28 -29.12
CA ASN A 865 -6.00 -6.52 -30.25
C ASN A 865 -4.92 -5.42 -30.41
N VAL A 866 -4.72 -4.63 -29.38
CA VAL A 866 -3.65 -3.63 -29.28
C VAL A 866 -2.52 -4.18 -28.40
N PHE A 867 -1.30 -4.08 -28.90
CA PHE A 867 -0.11 -4.60 -28.22
C PHE A 867 1.03 -3.57 -28.17
N LEU A 868 1.82 -3.62 -27.09
CA LEU A 868 3.17 -3.10 -27.13
C LEU A 868 4.00 -3.89 -28.14
N PHE A 869 4.98 -3.25 -28.75
CA PHE A 869 5.91 -3.90 -29.67
C PHE A 869 6.50 -5.16 -29.05
N GLU A 870 6.91 -5.07 -27.80
CA GLU A 870 7.54 -6.17 -27.06
C GLU A 870 6.54 -7.31 -26.77
N GLU A 871 5.29 -7.01 -26.46
CA GLU A 871 4.26 -8.03 -26.23
C GLU A 871 3.98 -8.83 -27.49
N TRP A 872 3.79 -8.11 -28.59
CA TRP A 872 3.50 -8.75 -29.86
C TRP A 872 4.66 -9.62 -30.37
N LEU A 873 5.88 -9.06 -30.34
CA LEU A 873 7.08 -9.81 -30.77
C LEU A 873 7.35 -11.03 -29.88
N ALA A 874 7.09 -10.95 -28.58
CA ALA A 874 7.20 -12.09 -27.68
C ALA A 874 6.19 -13.21 -28.01
N ARG A 875 4.95 -12.86 -28.40
CA ARG A 875 3.94 -13.83 -28.87
C ARG A 875 4.38 -14.51 -30.17
N GLU A 876 4.98 -13.76 -31.09
CA GLU A 876 5.52 -14.32 -32.35
C GLU A 876 6.68 -15.28 -32.08
N ALA A 877 7.53 -14.94 -31.10
CA ALA A 877 8.62 -15.82 -30.66
C ALA A 877 8.09 -17.11 -29.99
N ASP A 878 7.03 -17.01 -29.14
CA ASP A 878 6.38 -18.17 -28.53
C ASP A 878 5.76 -19.11 -29.54
N ALA A 879 5.22 -18.55 -30.61
CA ALA A 879 4.63 -19.31 -31.71
C ALA A 879 5.69 -19.91 -32.65
N GLY A 880 7.00 -19.74 -32.36
CA GLY A 880 8.09 -20.26 -33.16
C GLY A 880 8.25 -19.59 -34.55
N ARG A 881 7.69 -18.39 -34.72
CA ARG A 881 7.71 -17.65 -35.99
C ARG A 881 8.93 -16.74 -36.15
N ILE A 882 9.79 -16.66 -35.14
CA ILE A 882 11.03 -15.86 -35.19
C ILE A 882 12.22 -16.76 -35.25
N ASP A 883 12.98 -16.65 -36.34
CA ASP A 883 14.26 -17.39 -36.49
C ASP A 883 15.35 -16.69 -35.67
N ARG A 884 15.81 -17.36 -34.62
CA ARG A 884 16.88 -16.87 -33.75
C ARG A 884 18.24 -16.79 -34.42
N SER A 885 18.44 -17.50 -35.52
CA SER A 885 19.71 -17.50 -36.27
C SER A 885 19.99 -16.18 -36.98
N LEU A 886 18.96 -15.33 -37.09
CA LEU A 886 19.09 -13.97 -37.63
C LEU A 886 19.78 -12.98 -36.64
N PHE A 887 20.01 -13.39 -35.40
CA PHE A 887 20.61 -12.54 -34.40
C PHE A 887 22.06 -12.98 -34.06
N THR A 888 22.87 -12.00 -33.70
CA THR A 888 24.27 -12.20 -33.29
C THR A 888 24.41 -13.19 -32.12
N THR A 889 25.55 -13.84 -32.07
CA THR A 889 25.97 -14.69 -30.95
C THR A 889 26.96 -13.97 -30.01
N GLU A 890 27.24 -12.69 -30.22
CA GLU A 890 28.09 -11.91 -29.30
C GLU A 890 27.43 -11.71 -27.95
N ALA A 891 28.22 -11.78 -26.87
CA ALA A 891 27.71 -11.60 -25.51
C ALA A 891 27.51 -10.13 -25.19
N GLN A 892 26.32 -9.81 -24.67
CA GLN A 892 26.00 -8.44 -24.22
C GLN A 892 25.19 -8.46 -22.91
N LEU A 893 25.49 -7.53 -22.01
CA LEU A 893 24.68 -7.25 -20.84
C LEU A 893 23.69 -6.11 -21.16
N VAL A 894 22.41 -6.38 -20.98
CA VAL A 894 21.33 -5.40 -21.19
C VAL A 894 20.61 -5.15 -19.86
N LYS A 895 20.63 -3.89 -19.37
CA LYS A 895 19.87 -3.47 -18.21
C LYS A 895 18.63 -2.70 -18.64
N VAL A 896 17.46 -3.17 -18.21
CA VAL A 896 16.15 -2.68 -18.68
C VAL A 896 15.44 -1.88 -17.62
N HIS A 897 15.09 -0.63 -17.91
CA HIS A 897 14.12 0.15 -17.15
C HIS A 897 12.73 0.00 -17.77
N GLY A 898 11.77 -0.52 -17.00
CA GLY A 898 10.37 -0.66 -17.43
C GLY A 898 9.60 0.66 -17.37
N HIS A 899 8.87 0.97 -18.44
CA HIS A 899 7.96 2.12 -18.46
C HIS A 899 6.80 1.93 -17.45
N CYS A 900 6.42 2.98 -16.71
CA CYS A 900 5.41 2.89 -15.65
C CYS A 900 4.05 2.39 -16.16
N HIS A 901 3.54 2.89 -17.31
CA HIS A 901 2.28 2.39 -17.90
C HIS A 901 2.40 0.94 -18.38
N GLN A 902 3.57 0.50 -18.88
CA GLN A 902 3.80 -0.88 -19.25
C GLN A 902 3.72 -1.79 -18.02
N LYS A 903 4.36 -1.42 -16.92
CA LYS A 903 4.28 -2.17 -15.64
C LYS A 903 2.86 -2.24 -15.10
N ALA A 904 2.10 -1.13 -15.21
CA ALA A 904 0.74 -1.04 -14.70
C ALA A 904 -0.31 -1.79 -15.54
N LEU A 905 -0.18 -1.83 -16.87
CA LEU A 905 -1.20 -2.33 -17.80
C LEU A 905 -0.75 -3.57 -18.60
N SER A 906 0.48 -4.05 -18.34
CA SER A 906 1.10 -5.21 -18.99
C SER A 906 2.08 -5.89 -18.03
N SER A 907 3.23 -6.33 -18.54
CA SER A 907 4.32 -6.88 -17.71
C SER A 907 5.69 -6.63 -18.34
N MET A 908 6.76 -6.92 -17.59
CA MET A 908 8.14 -6.83 -18.08
C MET A 908 8.66 -8.15 -18.68
N ILE A 909 7.89 -9.24 -18.59
CA ILE A 909 8.27 -10.56 -19.12
C ILE A 909 8.52 -10.51 -20.64
N PRO A 910 7.63 -9.91 -21.46
CA PRO A 910 7.83 -9.81 -22.90
C PRO A 910 9.14 -9.10 -23.27
N VAL A 911 9.49 -8.01 -22.59
CA VAL A 911 10.73 -7.26 -22.85
C VAL A 911 11.95 -8.13 -22.59
N LYS A 912 11.99 -8.83 -21.44
CA LYS A 912 13.08 -9.75 -21.10
C LYS A 912 13.20 -10.82 -22.16
N LYS A 913 12.06 -11.38 -22.59
CA LYS A 913 12.00 -12.46 -23.57
C LYS A 913 12.58 -12.07 -24.93
N ILE A 914 12.11 -10.94 -25.51
CA ILE A 914 12.57 -10.51 -26.83
C ILE A 914 14.04 -10.10 -26.82
N LEU A 915 14.50 -9.42 -25.77
CA LEU A 915 15.90 -9.05 -25.65
C LEU A 915 16.82 -10.25 -25.39
N SER A 916 16.28 -11.42 -25.06
CA SER A 916 16.99 -12.71 -24.99
C SER A 916 16.89 -13.54 -26.28
N LEU A 917 16.40 -12.97 -27.40
CA LEU A 917 16.43 -13.62 -28.72
C LEU A 917 17.89 -13.87 -29.21
N PRO A 918 18.82 -12.88 -29.11
CA PRO A 918 20.23 -13.14 -29.29
C PRO A 918 20.74 -14.05 -28.16
N THR A 919 21.40 -15.17 -28.54
CA THR A 919 21.63 -16.32 -27.64
C THR A 919 22.47 -15.99 -26.40
N HIS A 920 23.41 -15.05 -26.50
CA HIS A 920 24.32 -14.69 -25.40
C HIS A 920 24.03 -13.33 -24.76
N TYR A 921 22.83 -12.78 -24.99
CA TYR A 921 22.42 -11.59 -24.26
C TYR A 921 21.94 -11.93 -22.85
N THR A 922 22.54 -11.29 -21.86
CA THR A 922 22.10 -11.37 -20.45
C THR A 922 21.21 -10.17 -20.15
N VAL A 923 19.93 -10.42 -19.86
CA VAL A 923 18.93 -9.34 -19.64
C VAL A 923 18.57 -9.24 -18.16
N GLN A 924 18.85 -8.08 -17.56
CA GLN A 924 18.57 -7.77 -16.17
C GLN A 924 17.58 -6.61 -16.08
N LEU A 925 16.50 -6.81 -15.33
CA LEU A 925 15.55 -5.72 -15.02
C LEU A 925 16.10 -4.85 -13.90
N ILE A 926 16.10 -3.52 -14.09
CA ILE A 926 16.37 -2.58 -13.02
C ILE A 926 15.10 -2.51 -12.14
N PRO A 927 15.18 -2.76 -10.81
CA PRO A 927 14.01 -2.76 -9.93
C PRO A 927 13.55 -1.32 -9.60
N SER A 928 13.59 -0.43 -10.58
CA SER A 928 13.17 0.98 -10.47
C SER A 928 11.65 1.13 -10.60
N GLY A 929 11.07 2.08 -9.88
CA GLY A 929 9.69 2.49 -10.04
C GLY A 929 9.47 3.33 -11.32
N CYS A 930 9.03 4.58 -11.16
CA CYS A 930 8.95 5.57 -12.24
C CYS A 930 10.33 6.21 -12.51
N CYS A 931 10.58 6.68 -13.74
CA CYS A 931 11.79 7.46 -14.05
C CYS A 931 11.74 8.91 -13.50
N GLY A 932 10.54 9.41 -13.15
CA GLY A 932 10.31 10.77 -12.67
C GLY A 932 9.94 11.80 -13.75
N MET A 933 10.07 11.49 -15.04
CA MET A 933 9.76 12.47 -16.12
C MET A 933 8.25 12.68 -16.32
N ALA A 934 7.50 11.59 -16.44
CA ALA A 934 6.02 11.59 -16.57
C ALA A 934 5.47 12.63 -17.57
N GLY A 935 5.81 12.51 -18.85
CA GLY A 935 5.43 13.46 -19.89
C GLY A 935 6.06 14.84 -19.64
N SER A 936 5.24 15.89 -19.50
CA SER A 936 5.73 17.25 -19.23
C SER A 936 6.04 17.53 -17.76
N PHE A 937 5.65 16.67 -16.82
CA PHE A 937 5.81 16.90 -15.38
C PHE A 937 7.26 17.24 -15.01
N GLY A 938 8.23 16.40 -15.41
CA GLY A 938 9.63 16.62 -15.12
C GLY A 938 10.28 17.80 -15.88
N TYR A 939 9.62 18.38 -16.87
CA TYR A 939 10.07 19.60 -17.54
C TYR A 939 9.65 20.86 -16.79
N GLU A 940 8.53 20.82 -16.06
CA GLU A 940 7.95 21.97 -15.36
C GLU A 940 8.89 22.44 -14.24
N GLU A 941 9.04 23.79 -14.11
CA GLU A 941 10.02 24.38 -13.20
C GLU A 941 9.79 23.94 -11.75
N GLU A 942 8.53 23.92 -11.31
CA GLU A 942 8.12 23.52 -9.95
C GLU A 942 8.30 22.03 -9.64
N HIS A 943 8.39 21.18 -10.67
CA HIS A 943 8.47 19.71 -10.51
C HIS A 943 9.86 19.12 -10.80
N TYR A 944 10.79 19.93 -11.29
CA TYR A 944 12.09 19.45 -11.76
C TYR A 944 12.88 18.73 -10.67
N ASP A 945 13.00 19.34 -9.49
CA ASP A 945 13.78 18.76 -8.40
C ASP A 945 13.19 17.42 -7.92
N LEU A 946 11.87 17.34 -7.78
CA LEU A 946 11.19 16.08 -7.45
C LEU A 946 11.39 15.03 -8.55
N SER A 947 11.31 15.42 -9.81
CA SER A 947 11.55 14.53 -10.95
C SER A 947 12.95 13.91 -10.90
N MET A 948 13.98 14.71 -10.57
CA MET A 948 15.35 14.22 -10.41
C MET A 948 15.50 13.33 -9.16
N GLN A 949 14.91 13.70 -8.02
CA GLN A 949 14.90 12.87 -6.81
C GLN A 949 14.30 11.50 -7.05
N ILE A 950 13.19 11.42 -7.77
CA ILE A 950 12.57 10.13 -8.14
C ILE A 950 13.53 9.27 -8.98
N GLY A 951 14.24 9.87 -9.94
CA GLY A 951 15.26 9.18 -10.73
C GLY A 951 16.42 8.65 -9.87
N GLU A 952 16.83 9.41 -8.86
CA GLU A 952 17.93 9.05 -7.95
C GLU A 952 17.58 7.90 -6.97
N LEU A 953 16.31 7.61 -6.71
CA LEU A 953 15.94 6.54 -5.78
C LEU A 953 16.57 5.18 -6.18
N VAL A 954 16.47 4.81 -7.46
CA VAL A 954 16.98 3.51 -7.96
C VAL A 954 17.57 3.62 -9.37
N LEU A 955 16.90 4.35 -10.28
CA LEU A 955 17.21 4.31 -11.72
C LEU A 955 18.58 4.87 -12.02
N PHE A 956 18.87 6.09 -11.59
CA PHE A 956 20.14 6.77 -11.94
C PHE A 956 21.36 6.06 -11.34
N PRO A 957 21.35 5.64 -10.06
CA PRO A 957 22.44 4.83 -9.51
C PRO A 957 22.67 3.52 -10.29
N ALA A 958 21.57 2.80 -10.62
CA ALA A 958 21.68 1.54 -11.36
C ALA A 958 22.26 1.73 -12.78
N VAL A 959 21.96 2.85 -13.45
CA VAL A 959 22.50 3.19 -14.78
C VAL A 959 23.97 3.60 -14.71
N ARG A 960 24.35 4.42 -13.71
CA ARG A 960 25.75 4.84 -13.52
C ARG A 960 26.66 3.65 -13.20
N ASN A 961 26.18 2.71 -12.37
CA ASN A 961 26.95 1.51 -11.97
C ASN A 961 27.00 0.41 -13.06
N ALA A 962 26.46 0.68 -14.25
CA ALA A 962 26.36 -0.28 -15.34
C ALA A 962 27.17 0.17 -16.58
N GLU A 963 28.45 0.52 -16.39
CA GLU A 963 29.29 1.14 -17.43
C GLU A 963 29.34 0.37 -18.76
N ASP A 964 29.47 -0.95 -18.72
CA ASP A 964 29.58 -1.81 -19.90
C ASP A 964 28.25 -2.36 -20.42
N ALA A 965 27.12 -2.02 -19.79
CA ALA A 965 25.82 -2.55 -20.19
C ALA A 965 25.12 -1.63 -21.19
N ILE A 966 24.39 -2.21 -22.13
CA ILE A 966 23.38 -1.50 -22.92
C ILE A 966 22.21 -1.13 -21.99
N ILE A 967 21.82 0.12 -21.96
CA ILE A 967 20.66 0.58 -21.19
C ILE A 967 19.45 0.58 -22.10
N SER A 968 18.40 -0.16 -21.71
CA SER A 968 17.15 -0.26 -22.46
C SER A 968 16.00 0.44 -21.74
N ALA A 969 15.20 1.24 -22.48
CA ALA A 969 13.96 1.81 -22.03
C ALA A 969 12.99 2.06 -23.20
N ALA A 970 11.79 1.50 -23.15
CA ALA A 970 10.80 1.64 -24.23
C ALA A 970 10.26 3.08 -24.35
N GLY A 971 9.99 3.78 -23.24
CA GLY A 971 9.39 5.11 -23.27
C GLY A 971 10.33 6.24 -23.63
N THR A 972 9.90 7.16 -24.52
CA THR A 972 10.61 8.41 -24.88
C THR A 972 10.99 9.22 -23.65
N SER A 973 10.04 9.44 -22.74
CA SER A 973 10.26 10.16 -21.49
C SER A 973 11.34 9.50 -20.62
N CYS A 974 11.37 8.16 -20.57
CA CYS A 974 12.36 7.41 -19.78
C CYS A 974 13.78 7.57 -20.36
N ARG A 975 13.93 7.44 -21.69
CA ARG A 975 15.22 7.62 -22.36
C ARG A 975 15.76 9.03 -22.16
N HIS A 976 14.90 10.03 -22.25
CA HIS A 976 15.26 11.42 -22.04
C HIS A 976 15.67 11.68 -20.58
N GLN A 977 14.92 11.16 -19.61
CA GLN A 977 15.24 11.27 -18.17
C GLN A 977 16.60 10.64 -17.83
N ILE A 978 16.88 9.46 -18.37
CA ILE A 978 18.16 8.77 -18.19
C ILE A 978 19.30 9.62 -18.75
N LYS A 979 19.14 10.18 -19.96
CA LYS A 979 20.14 11.07 -20.58
C LYS A 979 20.42 12.30 -19.72
N ASP A 980 19.36 13.01 -19.27
CA ASP A 980 19.49 14.22 -18.46
C ASP A 980 20.09 13.96 -17.07
N GLY A 981 19.71 12.83 -16.43
CA GLY A 981 20.14 12.50 -15.05
C GLY A 981 21.50 11.79 -14.95
N THR A 982 21.95 11.11 -16.02
CA THR A 982 23.15 10.27 -15.96
C THR A 982 24.16 10.54 -17.07
N GLY A 983 23.80 11.29 -18.11
CA GLY A 983 24.60 11.48 -19.32
C GLY A 983 24.61 10.26 -20.27
N ARG A 984 24.07 9.10 -19.85
CA ARG A 984 24.05 7.86 -20.63
C ARG A 984 22.88 7.85 -21.64
N LYS A 985 23.13 7.34 -22.84
CA LYS A 985 22.06 7.09 -23.83
C LYS A 985 21.39 5.75 -23.52
N ALA A 986 20.05 5.74 -23.42
CA ALA A 986 19.26 4.51 -23.41
C ALA A 986 18.67 4.26 -24.79
N GLN A 987 18.51 2.98 -25.18
CA GLN A 987 17.98 2.53 -26.45
C GLN A 987 16.60 1.88 -26.26
N HIS A 988 15.76 2.00 -27.30
CA HIS A 988 14.49 1.27 -27.35
C HIS A 988 14.78 -0.23 -27.61
N PRO A 989 14.00 -1.20 -27.09
CA PRO A 989 14.18 -2.62 -27.38
C PRO A 989 14.27 -2.96 -28.89
N ALA A 990 13.48 -2.28 -29.71
CA ALA A 990 13.54 -2.43 -31.18
C ALA A 990 14.88 -1.99 -31.80
N GLU A 991 15.54 -0.95 -31.24
CA GLU A 991 16.88 -0.54 -31.69
C GLU A 991 17.91 -1.60 -31.35
N ILE A 992 17.88 -2.12 -30.12
CA ILE A 992 18.81 -3.16 -29.65
C ILE A 992 18.70 -4.41 -30.50
N LEU A 993 17.47 -4.86 -30.79
CA LEU A 993 17.25 -6.05 -31.62
C LEU A 993 17.62 -5.84 -33.09
N PHE A 994 17.37 -4.66 -33.64
CA PHE A 994 17.78 -4.33 -35.01
C PHE A 994 19.32 -4.31 -35.13
N ASP A 995 20.01 -3.71 -34.15
CA ASP A 995 21.47 -3.65 -34.13
C ASP A 995 22.11 -5.03 -33.83
N ALA A 996 21.33 -5.98 -33.31
CA ALA A 996 21.75 -7.39 -33.11
C ALA A 996 21.50 -8.31 -34.31
N LEU A 997 20.87 -7.83 -35.43
CA LEU A 997 20.72 -8.63 -36.65
C LEU A 997 22.07 -8.81 -37.33
N VAL A 998 22.27 -10.03 -37.90
CA VAL A 998 23.48 -10.42 -38.70
C VAL A 998 23.20 -10.37 -40.19
#